data_b8faa309c70465a6adfcc661eba47dbb
#
_entry.id   b8faa309c70465a6adfcc661eba47dbb
#
_cell.length_a   1.000
_cell.length_b   1.000
_cell.length_c   1.000
_cell.angle_alpha   90.00
_cell.angle_beta   90.00
_cell.angle_gamma   90.00
#
_symmetry.space_group_name_H-M   'P 1'
#
loop_
_entity.id
_entity.type
_entity.pdbx_description
1 polymer ?
#
loop_
_entity_poly.entity_id
_entity_poly.type
_entity_poly.pdbx_seq_one_letter_code
_entity_poly.pdbx_strand_id
1 'polypeptide(L)'
;MSQNTNESHLTGLTDQEVIASREKNGVNLLTPPKRPSIWKLYLEKFQDPVIRVLLVAAVFSLIISIIENEYAETIGIFFAIFLATGIGFYFEYDANKKFDLLNAVGEETPVTVIRNGKIKEIPRKDIVVGDIVILNTGEEVPADGMLVEAVSLQVNESTLTGELMVNKTTDEAHFDEEATYPSNSVMRGTTITDGHGIMRVERVGDATEIGKVARQSTEQSQEQTPLNIQLTKLANLIGKAGFTIAALTFIIFTSKDLYQYLTVTEVTDWHQWLEIARIVLKYFMMAVTLIVVAVPEGLPMSVTLSLALNMRRMLKTNNLVRKMHACETMGAITVICTDKTGTLTQNLMQVYEAQVDESQPELIAEGIAANSTAFLEEKVEGEKPSGVGNPTEIALLLWLNGKGQNYMKLREEAKVINQLTFSTERKYMATLVDSPIQKKRILYIKGAPEIVMGKCNLDKAQIDKYNEQLLAYQNKAMRTLGIAYKVIPENASDDCAELVGEGGMTFLGIFAISDPIRPDVPDAVKKCQSAGIGVKIVTGDTPGTATEIARQIGLWQPEDTERNRITGVEFAALSDEEALERVLDLKVMSRARPMDKQRLVQLLQQKGAVVAVTGDGTNDAPALNHAQVGLSMGTGTSVAKEASDITLLDDSFHSIATAVMWGRSLYKNIQRFIVFQLTINVVALLSVLLGAFFGTALPLTVTQMLWVNLIMDTFAAMALASISPSMDVMNEKPRRRTDFIITPAMRNNIFGVGLGFLAILMGLLVYFKNLPSGMDTHHLTVFFTIFVMLQFWNLFNASVFGTNHSIFKDASHALGMLSVAIIILVGQILIVSFGGKVFRTEPLPLNEWLYIIGGTSFVLWIGEIWRGIKRLGNK
;
A
#
# COMPACT_ATOMS: atom_id res chain seq x y z
N MET A 1 24.50 48.56 25.12
CA MET A 1 23.54 47.71 25.81
C MET A 1 22.53 47.17 24.78
N SER A 2 22.92 46.34 23.83
CA SER A 2 22.02 45.72 22.84
C SER A 2 22.63 44.44 22.23
N GLN A 3 23.26 43.61 23.04
CA GLN A 3 23.83 42.32 22.56
C GLN A 3 23.37 41.11 23.37
N ASN A 4 22.51 41.27 24.37
CA ASN A 4 22.13 40.14 25.25
C ASN A 4 20.70 39.61 25.05
N THR A 5 19.97 40.01 24.03
CA THR A 5 18.58 39.54 23.83
C THR A 5 18.44 38.42 22.79
N ASN A 6 19.44 38.14 21.96
CA ASN A 6 19.38 37.14 20.91
C ASN A 6 19.80 35.73 21.34
N GLU A 7 20.63 35.56 22.37
CA GLU A 7 21.07 34.21 22.80
C GLU A 7 20.04 33.43 23.63
N SER A 8 19.11 34.13 24.32
CA SER A 8 18.07 33.46 25.12
C SER A 8 16.94 32.85 24.29
N HIS A 9 16.80 33.21 23.02
CA HIS A 9 15.74 32.70 22.13
C HIS A 9 16.02 31.34 21.50
N LEU A 10 17.27 30.89 21.48
CA LEU A 10 17.72 29.65 20.85
C LEU A 10 17.96 28.50 21.84
N THR A 11 17.77 28.71 23.14
CA THR A 11 17.99 27.63 24.13
C THR A 11 16.84 26.62 24.19
N GLY A 12 15.65 27.00 23.67
CA GLY A 12 14.45 26.16 23.70
C GLY A 12 13.92 25.90 25.11
N LEU A 13 12.86 25.11 25.22
CA LEU A 13 12.23 24.76 26.49
C LEU A 13 13.07 23.79 27.30
N THR A 14 13.01 23.91 28.61
CA THR A 14 13.50 22.90 29.56
C THR A 14 12.49 21.76 29.70
N ASP A 15 12.94 20.61 30.20
CA ASP A 15 12.07 19.45 30.38
C ASP A 15 10.88 19.74 31.32
N GLN A 16 11.03 20.62 32.33
CA GLN A 16 9.95 21.04 33.22
C GLN A 16 8.94 21.94 32.49
N GLU A 17 9.39 22.87 31.64
CA GLU A 17 8.54 23.73 30.83
C GLU A 17 7.77 22.93 29.77
N VAL A 18 8.36 21.89 29.20
CA VAL A 18 7.69 20.97 28.27
C VAL A 18 6.51 20.28 28.95
N ILE A 19 6.70 19.78 30.19
CA ILE A 19 5.62 19.14 30.96
C ILE A 19 4.51 20.15 31.24
N ALA A 20 4.86 21.34 31.72
CA ALA A 20 3.89 22.39 32.03
C ALA A 20 3.12 22.87 30.77
N SER A 21 3.81 23.02 29.63
CA SER A 21 3.18 23.37 28.37
C SER A 21 2.23 22.26 27.86
N ARG A 22 2.62 20.99 28.03
CA ARG A 22 1.77 19.84 27.65
C ARG A 22 0.50 19.77 28.48
N GLU A 23 0.58 20.02 29.77
CA GLU A 23 -0.59 20.06 30.67
C GLU A 23 -1.54 21.21 30.32
N LYS A 24 -1.00 22.36 29.94
CA LYS A 24 -1.78 23.55 29.64
C LYS A 24 -2.41 23.55 28.24
N ASN A 25 -1.64 23.14 27.24
CA ASN A 25 -1.99 23.31 25.82
C ASN A 25 -2.30 21.98 25.11
N GLY A 26 -2.12 20.82 25.79
CA GLY A 26 -2.33 19.49 25.21
C GLY A 26 -1.15 18.98 24.38
N VAL A 27 -1.41 17.94 23.61
CA VAL A 27 -0.45 17.27 22.73
C VAL A 27 -0.69 17.66 21.26
N ASN A 28 0.33 17.52 20.43
CA ASN A 28 0.23 17.86 19.01
C ASN A 28 -0.44 16.73 18.17
N LEU A 29 -1.61 16.27 18.64
CA LEU A 29 -2.44 15.29 17.95
C LEU A 29 -3.74 15.98 17.47
N LEU A 30 -4.16 15.68 16.26
CA LEU A 30 -5.50 16.03 15.79
C LEU A 30 -6.49 15.06 16.42
N THR A 31 -7.59 15.57 16.98
CA THR A 31 -8.65 14.70 17.45
C THR A 31 -9.27 13.98 16.25
N PRO A 32 -9.22 12.65 16.21
CA PRO A 32 -9.84 11.91 15.11
C PRO A 32 -11.33 12.25 15.04
N PRO A 33 -11.93 12.25 13.83
CA PRO A 33 -13.34 12.56 13.64
C PRO A 33 -14.17 11.70 14.59
N LYS A 34 -15.21 12.31 15.21
CA LYS A 34 -16.09 11.63 16.17
C LYS A 34 -16.66 10.39 15.51
N ARG A 35 -16.25 9.24 16.00
CA ARG A 35 -16.82 7.96 15.54
C ARG A 35 -18.30 7.90 15.88
N PRO A 36 -19.11 7.34 14.99
CA PRO A 36 -20.48 7.04 15.34
C PRO A 36 -20.49 6.15 16.59
N SER A 37 -21.41 6.38 17.49
CA SER A 37 -21.59 5.53 18.68
C SER A 37 -21.70 4.06 18.27
N ILE A 38 -21.13 3.15 19.09
CA ILE A 38 -21.24 1.70 18.89
C ILE A 38 -22.68 1.28 18.64
N TRP A 39 -23.63 1.88 19.35
CA TRP A 39 -25.05 1.66 19.16
C TRP A 39 -25.58 2.14 17.80
N LYS A 40 -25.07 3.26 17.30
CA LYS A 40 -25.44 3.76 15.96
C LYS A 40 -24.95 2.80 14.87
N LEU A 41 -23.70 2.33 14.96
CA LEU A 41 -23.13 1.33 14.04
C LEU A 41 -23.94 0.02 14.06
N TYR A 42 -24.37 -0.42 15.24
CA TYR A 42 -25.20 -1.61 15.35
C TYR A 42 -26.59 -1.38 14.73
N LEU A 43 -27.23 -0.24 15.00
CA LEU A 43 -28.54 0.10 14.45
C LEU A 43 -28.53 0.29 12.93
N GLU A 44 -27.40 0.73 12.36
CA GLU A 44 -27.24 0.81 10.91
C GLU A 44 -27.38 -0.55 10.22
N LYS A 45 -27.09 -1.67 10.92
CA LYS A 45 -27.30 -3.02 10.38
C LYS A 45 -28.77 -3.32 10.09
N PHE A 46 -29.69 -2.68 10.77
CA PHE A 46 -31.12 -2.83 10.51
C PHE A 46 -31.59 -2.07 9.25
N GLN A 47 -30.72 -1.31 8.61
CA GLN A 47 -31.03 -0.67 7.33
C GLN A 47 -30.80 -1.62 6.14
N ASP A 48 -30.16 -2.76 6.37
CA ASP A 48 -29.96 -3.79 5.36
C ASP A 48 -31.32 -4.28 4.79
N PRO A 49 -31.50 -4.35 3.47
CA PRO A 49 -32.73 -4.78 2.85
C PRO A 49 -33.20 -6.19 3.29
N VAL A 50 -32.25 -7.12 3.50
CA VAL A 50 -32.56 -8.50 3.93
C VAL A 50 -33.06 -8.51 5.36
N ILE A 51 -32.41 -7.78 6.27
CA ILE A 51 -32.85 -7.65 7.66
C ILE A 51 -34.24 -7.02 7.74
N ARG A 52 -34.54 -6.02 6.89
CA ARG A 52 -35.89 -5.43 6.82
C ARG A 52 -36.96 -6.45 6.38
N VAL A 53 -36.65 -7.27 5.37
CA VAL A 53 -37.55 -8.34 4.93
C VAL A 53 -37.74 -9.38 6.04
N LEU A 54 -36.69 -9.76 6.75
CA LEU A 54 -36.78 -10.66 7.91
C LEU A 54 -37.57 -10.07 9.06
N LEU A 55 -37.48 -8.78 9.33
CA LEU A 55 -38.31 -8.11 10.34
C LEU A 55 -39.78 -8.14 9.98
N VAL A 56 -40.13 -7.91 8.72
CA VAL A 56 -41.51 -8.03 8.23
C VAL A 56 -42.00 -9.49 8.40
N ALA A 57 -41.18 -10.47 8.01
CA ALA A 57 -41.49 -11.88 8.19
C ALA A 57 -41.69 -12.24 9.68
N ALA A 58 -40.84 -11.71 10.57
CA ALA A 58 -40.94 -11.92 12.01
C ALA A 58 -42.27 -11.38 12.61
N VAL A 59 -42.71 -10.21 12.13
CA VAL A 59 -44.00 -9.64 12.56
C VAL A 59 -45.19 -10.54 12.13
N PHE A 60 -45.18 -10.96 10.86
CA PHE A 60 -46.25 -11.87 10.39
C PHE A 60 -46.23 -13.22 11.09
N SER A 61 -45.05 -13.81 11.28
CA SER A 61 -44.83 -15.05 12.00
C SER A 61 -45.33 -14.91 13.46
N LEU A 62 -45.01 -13.78 14.12
CA LEU A 62 -45.45 -13.51 15.50
C LEU A 62 -46.98 -13.46 15.63
N ILE A 63 -47.66 -12.80 14.68
CA ILE A 63 -49.12 -12.71 14.69
C ILE A 63 -49.76 -14.12 14.63
N ILE A 64 -49.27 -14.96 13.74
CA ILE A 64 -49.77 -16.34 13.60
C ILE A 64 -49.38 -17.19 14.81
N SER A 65 -48.18 -17.07 15.34
CA SER A 65 -47.72 -17.77 16.53
C SER A 65 -48.60 -17.47 17.78
N ILE A 66 -49.07 -16.24 17.92
CA ILE A 66 -50.00 -15.86 19.00
C ILE A 66 -51.35 -16.57 18.81
N ILE A 67 -51.84 -16.74 17.59
CA ILE A 67 -53.12 -17.40 17.28
C ILE A 67 -52.99 -18.92 17.47
N GLU A 68 -51.88 -19.52 17.07
CA GLU A 68 -51.65 -20.97 17.13
C GLU A 68 -51.02 -21.44 18.46
N ASN A 69 -50.52 -20.52 19.27
CA ASN A 69 -49.75 -20.79 20.49
C ASN A 69 -48.47 -21.63 20.25
N GLU A 70 -47.89 -21.49 19.04
CA GLU A 70 -46.61 -22.11 18.63
C GLU A 70 -45.58 -21.05 18.25
N TYR A 71 -44.54 -20.86 19.09
CA TYR A 71 -43.59 -19.75 18.97
C TYR A 71 -42.22 -20.15 18.37
N ALA A 72 -41.99 -21.44 18.06
CA ALA A 72 -40.67 -21.94 17.69
C ALA A 72 -40.13 -21.30 16.43
N GLU A 73 -40.92 -21.09 15.37
CA GLU A 73 -40.54 -20.49 14.14
C GLU A 73 -40.22 -18.99 14.29
N THR A 74 -41.06 -18.28 15.04
CA THR A 74 -40.87 -16.87 15.35
C THR A 74 -39.59 -16.63 16.15
N ILE A 75 -39.32 -17.46 17.16
CA ILE A 75 -38.08 -17.42 17.93
C ILE A 75 -36.89 -17.67 17.02
N GLY A 76 -37.00 -18.62 16.09
CA GLY A 76 -35.95 -18.88 15.08
C GLY A 76 -35.64 -17.67 14.23
N ILE A 77 -36.65 -16.95 13.73
CA ILE A 77 -36.45 -15.75 12.91
C ILE A 77 -35.79 -14.61 13.72
N PHE A 78 -36.26 -14.35 14.97
CA PHE A 78 -35.63 -13.35 15.84
C PHE A 78 -34.18 -13.71 16.19
N PHE A 79 -33.89 -14.97 16.47
CA PHE A 79 -32.56 -15.46 16.73
C PHE A 79 -31.67 -15.28 15.49
N ALA A 80 -32.18 -15.55 14.30
CA ALA A 80 -31.48 -15.36 13.04
C ALA A 80 -31.16 -13.87 12.79
N ILE A 81 -32.10 -12.96 13.03
CA ILE A 81 -31.88 -11.51 12.92
C ILE A 81 -30.81 -11.07 13.92
N PHE A 82 -30.86 -11.54 15.17
CA PHE A 82 -29.85 -11.20 16.18
C PHE A 82 -28.45 -11.71 15.81
N LEU A 83 -28.34 -12.95 15.32
CA LEU A 83 -27.08 -13.49 14.84
C LEU A 83 -26.54 -12.71 13.64
N ALA A 84 -27.39 -12.43 12.63
CA ALA A 84 -27.00 -11.71 11.44
C ALA A 84 -26.45 -10.31 11.78
N THR A 85 -27.21 -9.55 12.56
CA THR A 85 -26.80 -8.19 12.95
C THR A 85 -25.61 -8.19 13.91
N GLY A 86 -25.58 -9.11 14.88
CA GLY A 86 -24.51 -9.20 15.89
C GLY A 86 -23.16 -9.62 15.31
N ILE A 87 -23.16 -10.69 14.52
CA ILE A 87 -21.94 -11.20 13.88
C ILE A 87 -21.41 -10.22 12.83
N GLY A 88 -22.28 -9.69 11.98
CA GLY A 88 -21.91 -8.69 10.98
C GLY A 88 -21.31 -7.42 11.62
N PHE A 89 -21.91 -6.94 12.72
CA PHE A 89 -21.40 -5.82 13.51
C PHE A 89 -20.01 -6.12 14.12
N TYR A 90 -19.86 -7.29 14.76
CA TYR A 90 -18.61 -7.67 15.42
C TYR A 90 -17.42 -7.68 14.45
N PHE A 91 -17.59 -8.31 13.28
CA PHE A 91 -16.51 -8.41 12.31
C PHE A 91 -16.14 -7.06 11.67
N GLU A 92 -17.14 -6.22 11.40
CA GLU A 92 -16.89 -4.87 10.87
C GLU A 92 -16.20 -3.98 11.91
N TYR A 93 -16.62 -4.06 13.16
CA TYR A 93 -15.99 -3.35 14.28
C TYR A 93 -14.52 -3.80 14.46
N ASP A 94 -14.25 -5.11 14.46
CA ASP A 94 -12.90 -5.66 14.60
C ASP A 94 -12.00 -5.29 13.41
N ALA A 95 -12.52 -5.33 12.18
CA ALA A 95 -11.79 -4.92 10.97
C ALA A 95 -11.41 -3.44 11.02
N ASN A 96 -12.36 -2.56 11.38
CA ASN A 96 -12.13 -1.12 11.52
C ASN A 96 -11.10 -0.83 12.63
N LYS A 97 -11.20 -1.51 13.77
CA LYS A 97 -10.23 -1.36 14.87
C LYS A 97 -8.81 -1.76 14.47
N LYS A 98 -8.66 -2.84 13.71
CA LYS A 98 -7.35 -3.29 13.19
C LYS A 98 -6.77 -2.29 12.20
N PHE A 99 -7.60 -1.70 11.35
CA PHE A 99 -7.19 -0.66 10.41
C PHE A 99 -6.66 0.59 11.14
N ASP A 100 -7.37 1.04 12.17
CA ASP A 100 -6.95 2.21 12.97
C ASP A 100 -5.60 2.01 13.66
N LEU A 101 -5.35 0.81 14.19
CA LEU A 101 -4.07 0.48 14.82
C LEU A 101 -2.90 0.51 13.83
N LEU A 102 -3.13 0.16 12.57
CA LEU A 102 -2.11 0.22 11.51
C LEU A 102 -1.83 1.66 11.08
N ASN A 103 -2.85 2.51 11.02
CA ASN A 103 -2.68 3.92 10.67
C ASN A 103 -1.95 4.74 11.76
N ALA A 104 -2.11 4.37 13.03
CA ALA A 104 -1.42 5.04 14.14
C ALA A 104 0.13 4.92 14.08
N VAL A 105 0.66 3.94 13.36
CA VAL A 105 2.12 3.78 13.15
C VAL A 105 2.69 4.91 12.28
N GLY A 106 1.89 5.57 11.45
CA GLY A 106 2.33 6.67 10.58
C GLY A 106 2.53 8.03 11.28
N GLU A 107 2.10 8.20 12.54
CA GLU A 107 2.19 9.48 13.29
C GLU A 107 3.54 9.68 14.03
N GLU A 108 4.48 8.76 13.91
CA GLU A 108 5.80 8.82 14.58
C GLU A 108 6.89 9.51 13.73
N THR A 109 6.53 10.43 12.83
CA THR A 109 7.51 11.18 12.03
C THR A 109 8.40 12.00 12.98
N PRO A 110 9.74 11.83 12.94
CA PRO A 110 10.66 12.59 13.78
C PRO A 110 10.69 14.06 13.32
N VAL A 111 10.80 14.97 14.27
CA VAL A 111 10.91 16.42 14.07
C VAL A 111 12.10 16.95 14.86
N THR A 112 12.91 17.77 14.24
CA THR A 112 14.10 18.36 14.84
C THR A 112 13.73 19.57 15.67
N VAL A 113 13.99 19.52 16.98
CA VAL A 113 13.71 20.60 17.92
C VAL A 113 14.94 21.01 18.74
N ILE A 114 14.93 22.23 19.25
CA ILE A 114 15.93 22.72 20.21
C ILE A 114 15.29 22.70 21.60
N ARG A 115 15.81 21.87 22.51
CA ARG A 115 15.42 21.82 23.92
C ARG A 115 16.65 21.73 24.83
N ASN A 116 16.64 22.42 25.95
CA ASN A 116 17.79 22.50 26.86
C ASN A 116 19.11 22.97 26.18
N GLY A 117 19.01 23.82 25.17
CA GLY A 117 20.15 24.24 24.35
C GLY A 117 20.77 23.18 23.44
N LYS A 118 20.09 22.03 23.24
CA LYS A 118 20.56 20.94 22.40
C LYS A 118 19.53 20.62 21.31
N ILE A 119 20.05 20.32 20.13
CA ILE A 119 19.24 19.80 19.01
C ILE A 119 18.89 18.35 19.32
N LYS A 120 17.60 17.99 19.23
CA LYS A 120 17.06 16.65 19.45
C LYS A 120 15.99 16.34 18.40
N GLU A 121 15.90 15.11 17.99
CA GLU A 121 14.75 14.60 17.26
C GLU A 121 13.71 14.04 18.21
N ILE A 122 12.45 14.48 18.04
CA ILE A 122 11.31 14.00 18.82
C ILE A 122 10.16 13.62 17.90
N PRO A 123 9.29 12.68 18.29
CA PRO A 123 8.08 12.39 17.54
C PRO A 123 7.20 13.65 17.40
N ARG A 124 6.58 13.86 16.24
CA ARG A 124 5.68 14.99 15.96
C ARG A 124 4.60 15.19 17.04
N LYS A 125 4.07 14.11 17.60
CA LYS A 125 3.07 14.12 18.67
C LYS A 125 3.55 14.75 19.96
N ASP A 126 4.87 14.76 20.20
CA ASP A 126 5.50 15.23 21.44
C ASP A 126 5.89 16.72 21.41
N ILE A 127 5.59 17.41 20.30
CA ILE A 127 5.77 18.86 20.19
C ILE A 127 4.76 19.59 21.10
N VAL A 128 5.21 20.63 21.78
CA VAL A 128 4.38 21.47 22.65
C VAL A 128 4.50 22.93 22.28
N VAL A 129 3.53 23.74 22.72
CA VAL A 129 3.60 25.21 22.56
C VAL A 129 4.83 25.77 23.24
N GLY A 130 5.59 26.59 22.52
CA GLY A 130 6.84 27.19 22.96
C GLY A 130 8.10 26.45 22.48
N ASP A 131 7.98 25.25 21.91
CA ASP A 131 9.11 24.55 21.28
C ASP A 131 9.73 25.36 20.15
N ILE A 132 11.05 25.24 20.03
CA ILE A 132 11.79 25.79 18.88
C ILE A 132 12.04 24.65 17.90
N VAL A 133 11.47 24.76 16.71
CA VAL A 133 11.55 23.75 15.63
C VAL A 133 12.44 24.27 14.51
N ILE A 134 13.34 23.43 14.02
CA ILE A 134 14.16 23.68 12.84
C ILE A 134 13.39 23.17 11.61
N LEU A 135 13.25 24.01 10.59
CA LEU A 135 12.55 23.71 9.36
C LEU A 135 13.54 23.68 8.19
N ASN A 136 13.60 22.57 7.50
CA ASN A 136 14.46 22.38 6.33
C ASN A 136 13.61 22.16 5.06
N THR A 137 14.22 22.39 3.92
CA THR A 137 13.59 22.10 2.62
C THR A 137 13.13 20.64 2.54
N GLY A 138 11.88 20.44 2.13
CA GLY A 138 11.27 19.11 2.03
C GLY A 138 10.58 18.61 3.29
N GLU A 139 10.63 19.37 4.38
CA GLU A 139 9.91 19.05 5.61
C GLU A 139 8.53 19.68 5.66
N GLU A 140 7.61 19.00 6.31
CA GLU A 140 6.30 19.53 6.64
C GLU A 140 6.35 20.29 7.95
N VAL A 141 5.70 21.44 8.00
CA VAL A 141 5.53 22.24 9.22
C VAL A 141 4.68 21.45 10.22
N PRO A 142 5.23 21.06 11.39
CA PRO A 142 4.58 20.10 12.27
C PRO A 142 3.48 20.70 13.17
N ALA A 143 3.47 22.02 13.34
CA ALA A 143 2.54 22.79 14.18
C ALA A 143 2.46 24.24 13.67
N ASP A 144 1.46 25.01 14.08
CA ASP A 144 1.44 26.45 13.75
C ASP A 144 2.46 27.19 14.63
N GLY A 145 3.22 28.09 14.03
CA GLY A 145 4.20 28.86 14.76
C GLY A 145 4.66 30.13 14.06
N MET A 146 5.40 30.94 14.81
CA MET A 146 6.01 32.17 14.33
C MET A 146 7.49 31.95 14.05
N LEU A 147 7.97 32.47 12.93
CA LEU A 147 9.36 32.38 12.53
C LEU A 147 10.22 33.26 13.44
N VAL A 148 11.28 32.66 13.95
CA VAL A 148 12.36 33.36 14.68
C VAL A 148 13.48 33.73 13.73
N GLU A 149 13.72 32.85 12.74
CA GLU A 149 14.71 33.05 11.69
C GLU A 149 14.17 32.47 10.38
N ALA A 150 14.43 33.16 9.26
CA ALA A 150 14.07 32.70 7.92
C ALA A 150 15.15 33.11 6.94
N VAL A 151 15.69 32.15 6.19
CA VAL A 151 16.71 32.37 5.17
C VAL A 151 16.19 31.84 3.84
N SER A 152 15.80 32.75 2.94
CA SER A 152 15.21 32.43 1.64
C SER A 152 14.06 31.42 1.72
N LEU A 153 13.25 31.50 2.78
CA LEU A 153 12.25 30.51 3.11
C LEU A 153 11.05 30.64 2.18
N GLN A 154 10.76 29.56 1.44
CA GLN A 154 9.55 29.42 0.63
C GLN A 154 8.70 28.27 1.14
N VAL A 155 7.40 28.51 1.24
CA VAL A 155 6.45 27.54 1.81
C VAL A 155 5.33 27.29 0.82
N ASN A 156 4.99 26.01 0.62
CA ASN A 156 3.81 25.60 -0.10
C ASN A 156 2.62 25.58 0.86
N GLU A 157 1.72 26.54 0.71
CA GLU A 157 0.50 26.68 1.50
C GLU A 157 -0.77 26.17 0.78
N SER A 158 -0.60 25.45 -0.34
CA SER A 158 -1.72 24.98 -1.18
C SER A 158 -2.76 24.13 -0.45
N THR A 159 -2.35 23.46 0.62
CA THR A 159 -3.25 22.68 1.48
C THR A 159 -4.26 23.53 2.26
N LEU A 160 -3.93 24.79 2.50
CA LEU A 160 -4.76 25.73 3.27
C LEU A 160 -5.29 26.89 2.43
N THR A 161 -4.49 27.43 1.52
CA THR A 161 -4.81 28.64 0.73
C THR A 161 -4.97 28.38 -0.76
N GLY A 162 -4.44 27.26 -1.26
CA GLY A 162 -4.32 26.98 -2.70
C GLY A 162 -3.04 27.54 -3.34
N GLU A 163 -2.20 28.27 -2.60
CA GLU A 163 -0.98 28.90 -3.11
C GLU A 163 0.22 27.95 -3.01
N LEU A 164 0.89 27.74 -4.14
CA LEU A 164 1.97 26.75 -4.27
C LEU A 164 3.32 27.25 -3.75
N MET A 165 3.56 28.59 -3.73
CA MET A 165 4.84 29.16 -3.32
C MET A 165 4.60 30.53 -2.65
N VAL A 166 4.78 30.55 -1.34
CA VAL A 166 4.66 31.78 -0.53
C VAL A 166 6.03 32.06 0.11
N ASN A 167 6.54 33.29 -0.09
CA ASN A 167 7.77 33.70 0.56
C ASN A 167 7.49 34.06 2.02
N LYS A 168 8.27 33.50 2.94
CA LYS A 168 8.20 33.79 4.36
C LYS A 168 9.47 34.49 4.82
N THR A 169 9.29 35.51 5.65
CA THR A 169 10.38 36.34 6.13
C THR A 169 10.10 36.86 7.53
N THR A 170 11.16 37.13 8.28
CA THR A 170 11.10 37.81 9.59
C THR A 170 11.33 39.33 9.46
N ASP A 171 11.67 39.84 8.27
CA ASP A 171 11.90 41.26 8.01
C ASP A 171 10.57 41.96 7.72
N GLU A 172 10.15 42.81 8.63
CA GLU A 172 8.87 43.57 8.53
C GLU A 172 8.78 44.46 7.28
N ALA A 173 9.91 44.88 6.72
CA ALA A 173 9.96 45.68 5.51
C ALA A 173 9.55 44.92 4.25
N HIS A 174 9.56 43.58 4.31
CA HIS A 174 9.24 42.66 3.22
C HIS A 174 8.00 41.85 3.48
N PHE A 175 7.14 42.25 4.43
CA PHE A 175 5.86 41.55 4.67
C PHE A 175 4.89 41.82 3.52
N ASP A 176 4.25 40.74 3.09
CA ASP A 176 3.16 40.79 2.11
C ASP A 176 1.83 41.04 2.85
N GLU A 177 1.26 42.22 2.66
CA GLU A 177 -0.01 42.66 3.28
C GLU A 177 -1.22 41.90 2.68
N GLU A 178 -1.12 41.34 1.48
CA GLU A 178 -2.18 40.59 0.80
C GLU A 178 -2.14 39.08 1.11
N ALA A 179 -1.09 38.60 1.77
CA ALA A 179 -0.94 37.18 2.11
C ALA A 179 -2.06 36.70 3.06
N THR A 180 -2.62 35.53 2.78
CA THR A 180 -3.67 34.91 3.61
C THR A 180 -3.21 34.66 5.05
N TYR A 181 -1.94 34.28 5.23
CA TYR A 181 -1.29 34.16 6.54
C TYR A 181 -0.08 35.05 6.63
N PRO A 182 0.20 35.64 7.81
CA PRO A 182 1.31 36.56 7.98
C PRO A 182 2.65 36.04 7.46
N SER A 183 3.45 36.89 6.84
CA SER A 183 4.75 36.52 6.24
C SER A 183 5.75 35.95 7.23
N ASN A 184 5.58 36.23 8.54
CA ASN A 184 6.43 35.73 9.62
C ASN A 184 5.84 34.49 10.33
N SER A 185 4.79 33.85 9.78
CA SER A 185 4.19 32.66 10.39
C SER A 185 4.09 31.53 9.41
N VAL A 186 4.17 30.30 9.94
CA VAL A 186 4.05 29.05 9.20
C VAL A 186 3.00 28.18 9.86
N MET A 187 2.20 27.51 9.01
CA MET A 187 1.03 26.75 9.45
C MET A 187 1.29 25.24 9.33
N ARG A 188 0.74 24.49 10.27
CA ARG A 188 0.79 23.02 10.24
C ARG A 188 0.29 22.47 8.91
N GLY A 189 0.98 21.46 8.37
CA GLY A 189 0.59 20.76 7.15
C GLY A 189 0.95 21.51 5.86
N THR A 190 1.65 22.65 5.97
CA THR A 190 2.33 23.31 4.86
C THR A 190 3.75 22.76 4.72
N THR A 191 4.37 22.96 3.57
CA THR A 191 5.65 22.34 3.25
C THR A 191 6.69 23.35 2.87
N ILE A 192 7.91 23.18 3.39
CA ILE A 192 9.06 24.00 3.03
C ILE A 192 9.55 23.56 1.63
N THR A 193 9.43 24.45 0.65
CA THR A 193 9.85 24.19 -0.74
C THR A 193 11.29 24.61 -1.01
N ASP A 194 11.74 25.68 -0.37
CA ASP A 194 13.13 26.15 -0.48
C ASP A 194 13.54 26.92 0.77
N GLY A 195 14.85 27.02 1.01
CA GLY A 195 15.42 27.70 2.16
C GLY A 195 15.35 26.92 3.47
N HIS A 196 15.59 27.59 4.58
CA HIS A 196 15.44 27.05 5.92
C HIS A 196 14.95 28.11 6.90
N GLY A 197 14.38 27.66 8.03
CA GLY A 197 13.92 28.57 9.06
C GLY A 197 13.90 27.94 10.45
N ILE A 198 13.79 28.78 11.45
CA ILE A 198 13.56 28.38 12.83
C ILE A 198 12.23 28.99 13.26
N MET A 199 11.33 28.17 13.75
CA MET A 199 10.03 28.64 14.25
C MET A 199 9.87 28.34 15.74
N ARG A 200 9.07 29.20 16.41
CA ARG A 200 8.52 28.94 17.73
C ARG A 200 7.09 28.49 17.60
N VAL A 201 6.76 27.35 18.19
CA VAL A 201 5.42 26.77 18.16
C VAL A 201 4.46 27.62 18.99
N GLU A 202 3.34 28.05 18.40
CA GLU A 202 2.27 28.80 19.04
C GLU A 202 1.02 27.97 19.30
N ARG A 203 0.68 27.05 18.40
CA ARG A 203 -0.52 26.21 18.47
C ARG A 203 -0.19 24.78 18.09
N VAL A 204 -0.80 23.83 18.80
CA VAL A 204 -0.63 22.39 18.57
C VAL A 204 -1.98 21.70 18.42
N GLY A 205 -1.99 20.55 17.78
CA GLY A 205 -3.17 19.68 17.66
C GLY A 205 -4.37 20.38 17.06
N ASP A 206 -5.51 20.27 17.70
CA ASP A 206 -6.78 20.83 17.22
C ASP A 206 -6.86 22.37 17.25
N ALA A 207 -5.90 23.02 17.93
CA ALA A 207 -5.84 24.47 17.97
C ALA A 207 -5.17 25.06 16.72
N THR A 208 -4.50 24.26 15.90
CA THR A 208 -3.90 24.65 14.62
C THR A 208 -4.97 25.00 13.58
N GLU A 209 -4.60 25.76 12.53
CA GLU A 209 -5.54 26.11 11.45
C GLU A 209 -6.09 24.85 10.76
N ILE A 210 -5.23 23.89 10.45
CA ILE A 210 -5.67 22.60 9.88
C ILE A 210 -6.55 21.80 10.85
N GLY A 211 -6.31 21.92 12.17
CA GLY A 211 -7.15 21.30 13.20
C GLY A 211 -8.57 21.89 13.24
N LYS A 212 -8.70 23.21 13.05
CA LYS A 212 -10.01 23.88 12.95
C LYS A 212 -10.78 23.44 11.70
N VAL A 213 -10.09 23.34 10.55
CA VAL A 213 -10.69 22.86 9.29
C VAL A 213 -11.12 21.40 9.43
N ALA A 214 -10.29 20.54 10.02
CA ALA A 214 -10.59 19.12 10.24
C ALA A 214 -11.83 18.92 11.14
N ARG A 215 -12.03 19.77 12.14
CA ARG A 215 -13.25 19.75 12.98
C ARG A 215 -14.52 20.15 12.23
N GLN A 216 -14.43 21.05 11.26
CA GLN A 216 -15.57 21.51 10.46
C GLN A 216 -15.90 20.52 9.34
N SER A 217 -14.92 19.77 8.82
CA SER A 217 -15.10 18.78 7.76
C SER A 217 -15.53 17.44 8.35
N THR A 218 -16.82 17.32 8.71
CA THR A 218 -17.38 16.10 9.32
C THR A 218 -17.70 14.99 8.30
N GLU A 219 -17.49 15.23 7.02
CA GLU A 219 -17.74 14.25 5.95
C GLU A 219 -16.41 13.65 5.45
N GLN A 220 -16.06 12.50 6.03
CA GLN A 220 -15.13 11.58 5.37
C GLN A 220 -15.86 10.98 4.16
N SER A 221 -15.56 11.44 2.97
CA SER A 221 -15.83 10.69 1.75
C SER A 221 -14.93 9.45 1.78
N GLN A 222 -15.47 8.30 2.21
CA GLN A 222 -14.82 7.01 2.01
C GLN A 222 -14.79 6.76 0.50
N GLU A 223 -13.67 7.04 -0.14
CA GLU A 223 -13.46 6.66 -1.53
C GLU A 223 -13.58 5.14 -1.64
N GLN A 224 -14.60 4.69 -2.37
CA GLN A 224 -14.83 3.27 -2.59
C GLN A 224 -13.74 2.72 -3.52
N THR A 225 -13.13 1.59 -3.12
CA THR A 225 -12.15 0.92 -3.98
C THR A 225 -12.79 0.42 -5.28
N PRO A 226 -12.04 0.35 -6.39
CA PRO A 226 -12.56 -0.21 -7.66
C PRO A 226 -13.15 -1.61 -7.49
N LEU A 227 -12.53 -2.44 -6.65
CA LEU A 227 -13.04 -3.77 -6.31
C LEU A 227 -14.37 -3.70 -5.59
N ASN A 228 -14.51 -2.81 -4.60
CA ASN A 228 -15.75 -2.65 -3.85
C ASN A 228 -16.91 -2.23 -4.76
N ILE A 229 -16.64 -1.34 -5.72
CA ILE A 229 -17.63 -0.95 -6.75
C ILE A 229 -18.06 -2.15 -7.60
N GLN A 230 -17.11 -2.99 -8.05
CA GLN A 230 -17.42 -4.19 -8.84
C GLN A 230 -18.20 -5.22 -8.03
N LEU A 231 -17.84 -5.42 -6.76
CA LEU A 231 -18.54 -6.33 -5.87
C LEU A 231 -19.95 -5.86 -5.52
N THR A 232 -20.13 -4.57 -5.31
CA THR A 232 -21.46 -3.97 -5.12
C THR A 232 -22.33 -4.13 -6.37
N LYS A 233 -21.77 -3.94 -7.56
CA LYS A 233 -22.49 -4.24 -8.83
C LYS A 233 -22.89 -5.71 -8.94
N LEU A 234 -21.99 -6.62 -8.57
CA LEU A 234 -22.24 -8.05 -8.57
C LEU A 234 -23.33 -8.42 -7.56
N ALA A 235 -23.21 -7.95 -6.32
CA ALA A 235 -24.22 -8.18 -5.27
C ALA A 235 -25.60 -7.64 -5.67
N ASN A 236 -25.66 -6.44 -6.27
CA ASN A 236 -26.90 -5.86 -6.78
C ASN A 236 -27.50 -6.67 -7.95
N LEU A 237 -26.68 -7.21 -8.85
CA LEU A 237 -27.14 -8.06 -9.95
C LEU A 237 -27.78 -9.35 -9.41
N ILE A 238 -27.08 -10.02 -8.49
CA ILE A 238 -27.53 -11.27 -7.88
C ILE A 238 -28.78 -11.02 -7.02
N GLY A 239 -28.76 -9.95 -6.22
CA GLY A 239 -29.91 -9.55 -5.38
C GLY A 239 -31.15 -9.26 -6.21
N LYS A 240 -31.03 -8.52 -7.34
CA LYS A 240 -32.17 -8.28 -8.27
C LYS A 240 -32.69 -9.57 -8.86
N ALA A 241 -31.82 -10.47 -9.31
CA ALA A 241 -32.20 -11.77 -9.86
C ALA A 241 -32.94 -12.61 -8.78
N GLY A 242 -32.36 -12.70 -7.58
CA GLY A 242 -32.98 -13.43 -6.46
C GLY A 242 -34.33 -12.87 -6.03
N PHE A 243 -34.44 -11.55 -5.93
CA PHE A 243 -35.70 -10.89 -5.60
C PHE A 243 -36.80 -11.14 -6.67
N THR A 244 -36.40 -11.08 -7.95
CA THR A 244 -37.34 -11.38 -9.05
C THR A 244 -37.82 -12.82 -8.99
N ILE A 245 -36.93 -13.79 -8.79
CA ILE A 245 -37.27 -15.21 -8.63
C ILE A 245 -38.17 -15.41 -7.43
N ALA A 246 -37.84 -14.81 -6.29
CA ALA A 246 -38.65 -14.91 -5.06
C ALA A 246 -40.08 -14.34 -5.25
N ALA A 247 -40.18 -13.17 -5.88
CA ALA A 247 -41.50 -12.55 -6.16
C ALA A 247 -42.34 -13.40 -7.10
N LEU A 248 -41.74 -13.90 -8.19
CA LEU A 248 -42.44 -14.79 -9.13
C LEU A 248 -42.88 -16.10 -8.44
N THR A 249 -41.99 -16.70 -7.65
CA THR A 249 -42.31 -17.92 -6.88
C THR A 249 -43.45 -17.68 -5.93
N PHE A 250 -43.45 -16.58 -5.17
CA PHE A 250 -44.50 -16.18 -4.27
C PHE A 250 -45.83 -16.03 -5.01
N ILE A 251 -45.87 -15.26 -6.08
CA ILE A 251 -47.08 -15.01 -6.86
C ILE A 251 -47.64 -16.31 -7.46
N ILE A 252 -46.82 -17.10 -8.12
CA ILE A 252 -47.23 -18.31 -8.84
C ILE A 252 -47.81 -19.35 -7.87
N PHE A 253 -47.05 -19.67 -6.81
CA PHE A 253 -47.47 -20.73 -5.90
C PHE A 253 -48.62 -20.30 -4.95
N THR A 254 -48.59 -19.05 -4.48
CA THR A 254 -49.73 -18.50 -3.71
C THR A 254 -51.00 -18.50 -4.54
N SER A 255 -50.94 -18.01 -5.78
CA SER A 255 -52.09 -17.96 -6.67
C SER A 255 -52.65 -19.38 -6.98
N LYS A 256 -51.76 -20.34 -7.21
CA LYS A 256 -52.12 -21.74 -7.49
C LYS A 256 -52.84 -22.37 -6.33
N ASP A 257 -52.26 -22.37 -5.15
CA ASP A 257 -52.80 -23.02 -3.96
C ASP A 257 -54.09 -22.28 -3.45
N LEU A 258 -54.10 -20.96 -3.55
CA LEU A 258 -55.26 -20.14 -3.20
C LEU A 258 -56.40 -20.41 -4.16
N TYR A 259 -56.16 -20.48 -5.50
CA TYR A 259 -57.15 -20.85 -6.48
C TYR A 259 -57.73 -22.25 -6.19
N GLN A 260 -56.87 -23.21 -5.93
CA GLN A 260 -57.29 -24.57 -5.59
C GLN A 260 -58.13 -24.62 -4.32
N TYR A 261 -57.76 -23.86 -3.29
CA TYR A 261 -58.50 -23.76 -2.03
C TYR A 261 -59.88 -23.11 -2.22
N LEU A 262 -59.96 -21.98 -2.92
CA LEU A 262 -61.18 -21.22 -3.17
C LEU A 262 -62.14 -21.90 -4.12
N THR A 263 -61.68 -22.84 -4.97
CA THR A 263 -62.57 -23.64 -5.83
C THR A 263 -63.26 -24.78 -5.10
N VAL A 264 -62.74 -25.21 -3.95
CA VAL A 264 -63.23 -26.33 -3.18
C VAL A 264 -63.95 -25.86 -1.92
N THR A 265 -63.63 -24.69 -1.39
CA THR A 265 -64.09 -24.20 -0.09
C THR A 265 -64.76 -22.82 -0.21
N GLU A 266 -66.01 -22.68 0.21
CA GLU A 266 -66.62 -21.35 0.38
C GLU A 266 -66.14 -20.74 1.68
N VAL A 267 -65.62 -19.52 1.58
CA VAL A 267 -65.04 -18.81 2.74
C VAL A 267 -66.15 -18.09 3.50
N THR A 268 -66.63 -18.75 4.54
CA THR A 268 -67.75 -18.22 5.39
C THR A 268 -67.29 -18.01 6.85
N ASP A 269 -66.30 -18.75 7.31
CA ASP A 269 -65.81 -18.77 8.68
C ASP A 269 -64.41 -18.16 8.88
N TRP A 270 -64.12 -17.66 10.07
CA TRP A 270 -62.85 -17.16 10.50
C TRP A 270 -61.72 -18.20 10.36
N HIS A 271 -61.95 -19.48 10.61
CA HIS A 271 -60.99 -20.56 10.41
C HIS A 271 -60.53 -20.71 8.95
N GLN A 272 -61.41 -20.46 8.00
CA GLN A 272 -61.09 -20.51 6.56
C GLN A 272 -60.20 -19.31 6.13
N TRP A 273 -60.39 -18.13 6.70
CA TRP A 273 -59.48 -16.99 6.55
C TRP A 273 -58.10 -17.27 7.14
N LEU A 274 -58.03 -18.02 8.26
CA LEU A 274 -56.76 -18.43 8.85
C LEU A 274 -56.02 -19.40 7.93
N GLU A 275 -56.70 -20.32 7.26
CA GLU A 275 -56.07 -21.21 6.26
C GLU A 275 -55.55 -20.45 5.06
N ILE A 276 -56.27 -19.45 4.58
CA ILE A 276 -55.78 -18.54 3.53
C ILE A 276 -54.49 -17.81 3.98
N ALA A 277 -54.49 -17.30 5.19
CA ALA A 277 -53.32 -16.65 5.77
C ALA A 277 -52.12 -17.59 5.90
N ARG A 278 -52.33 -18.86 6.25
CA ARG A 278 -51.30 -19.90 6.28
C ARG A 278 -50.70 -20.17 4.90
N ILE A 279 -51.52 -20.28 3.87
CA ILE A 279 -51.07 -20.46 2.49
C ILE A 279 -50.20 -19.29 2.07
N VAL A 280 -50.62 -18.06 2.30
CA VAL A 280 -49.88 -16.86 1.98
C VAL A 280 -48.57 -16.82 2.76
N LEU A 281 -48.59 -17.09 4.08
CA LEU A 281 -47.39 -17.09 4.89
C LEU A 281 -46.35 -18.14 4.45
N LYS A 282 -46.78 -19.36 4.15
CA LYS A 282 -45.95 -20.45 3.67
C LYS A 282 -45.10 -20.01 2.45
N TYR A 283 -45.77 -19.43 1.45
CA TYR A 283 -45.05 -18.98 0.24
C TYR A 283 -44.30 -17.66 0.43
N PHE A 284 -44.77 -16.81 1.36
CA PHE A 284 -44.02 -15.65 1.78
C PHE A 284 -42.70 -16.06 2.46
N MET A 285 -42.71 -17.02 3.39
CA MET A 285 -41.51 -17.55 4.04
C MET A 285 -40.55 -18.21 3.02
N MET A 286 -41.13 -18.90 2.04
CA MET A 286 -40.31 -19.42 0.92
C MET A 286 -39.67 -18.30 0.12
N ALA A 287 -40.37 -17.24 -0.22
CA ALA A 287 -39.81 -16.08 -0.92
C ALA A 287 -38.74 -15.38 -0.08
N VAL A 288 -38.93 -15.23 1.24
CA VAL A 288 -37.91 -14.72 2.17
C VAL A 288 -36.65 -15.59 2.15
N THR A 289 -36.81 -16.91 2.20
CA THR A 289 -35.68 -17.84 2.10
C THR A 289 -34.90 -17.64 0.80
N LEU A 290 -35.60 -17.52 -0.34
CA LEU A 290 -34.96 -17.27 -1.65
C LEU A 290 -34.22 -15.95 -1.67
N ILE A 291 -34.74 -14.88 -1.06
CA ILE A 291 -34.07 -13.59 -0.95
C ILE A 291 -32.80 -13.71 -0.10
N VAL A 292 -32.91 -14.31 1.09
CA VAL A 292 -31.76 -14.51 2.00
C VAL A 292 -30.64 -15.34 1.35
N VAL A 293 -31.02 -16.37 0.59
CA VAL A 293 -30.08 -17.21 -0.16
C VAL A 293 -29.38 -16.43 -1.29
N ALA A 294 -30.14 -15.56 -1.97
CA ALA A 294 -29.62 -14.85 -3.14
C ALA A 294 -28.63 -13.75 -2.77
N VAL A 295 -28.77 -13.09 -1.60
CA VAL A 295 -27.90 -11.97 -1.22
C VAL A 295 -26.60 -12.47 -0.61
N PRO A 296 -25.45 -12.17 -1.22
CA PRO A 296 -24.14 -12.60 -0.71
C PRO A 296 -23.67 -11.67 0.42
N GLU A 297 -24.23 -11.76 1.61
CA GLU A 297 -23.93 -10.88 2.77
C GLU A 297 -22.46 -10.96 3.21
N GLY A 298 -21.81 -12.11 3.07
CA GLY A 298 -20.40 -12.30 3.44
C GLY A 298 -19.41 -11.60 2.51
N LEU A 299 -19.81 -11.16 1.32
CA LEU A 299 -18.90 -10.66 0.29
C LEU A 299 -18.21 -9.33 0.64
N PRO A 300 -18.90 -8.25 1.04
CA PRO A 300 -18.25 -7.00 1.44
C PRO A 300 -17.32 -7.19 2.65
N MET A 301 -17.77 -8.00 3.62
CA MET A 301 -17.01 -8.29 4.83
C MET A 301 -15.75 -9.10 4.52
N SER A 302 -15.82 -10.10 3.63
CA SER A 302 -14.65 -10.90 3.22
C SER A 302 -13.56 -10.04 2.58
N VAL A 303 -13.94 -9.03 1.80
CA VAL A 303 -13.00 -8.10 1.16
C VAL A 303 -12.33 -7.22 2.18
N THR A 304 -13.08 -6.60 3.07
CA THR A 304 -12.52 -5.75 4.14
C THR A 304 -11.56 -6.53 5.02
N LEU A 305 -11.93 -7.75 5.41
CA LEU A 305 -11.07 -8.63 6.18
C LEU A 305 -9.81 -9.04 5.40
N SER A 306 -9.94 -9.38 4.13
CA SER A 306 -8.82 -9.74 3.25
C SER A 306 -7.84 -8.57 3.09
N LEU A 307 -8.35 -7.35 2.90
CA LEU A 307 -7.54 -6.13 2.83
C LEU A 307 -6.80 -5.89 4.14
N ALA A 308 -7.47 -5.94 5.28
CA ALA A 308 -6.86 -5.72 6.60
C ALA A 308 -5.76 -6.75 6.91
N LEU A 309 -5.99 -8.03 6.63
CA LEU A 309 -4.99 -9.08 6.80
C LEU A 309 -3.79 -8.88 5.87
N ASN A 310 -4.05 -8.47 4.63
CA ASN A 310 -3.00 -8.23 3.64
C ASN A 310 -2.13 -7.02 4.01
N MET A 311 -2.72 -5.91 4.44
CA MET A 311 -1.98 -4.74 4.93
C MET A 311 -1.01 -5.12 6.05
N ARG A 312 -1.48 -5.89 7.06
CA ARG A 312 -0.63 -6.36 8.16
C ARG A 312 0.54 -7.23 7.68
N ARG A 313 0.33 -8.02 6.63
CA ARG A 313 1.37 -8.87 6.04
C ARG A 313 2.34 -8.07 5.18
N MET A 314 1.84 -7.09 4.42
CA MET A 314 2.66 -6.16 3.63
C MET A 314 3.59 -5.36 4.53
N LEU A 315 3.14 -4.95 5.72
CA LEU A 315 3.99 -4.28 6.71
C LEU A 315 5.17 -5.17 7.13
N LYS A 316 4.95 -6.49 7.29
CA LYS A 316 6.03 -7.44 7.61
C LYS A 316 7.05 -7.62 6.47
N THR A 317 6.73 -7.19 5.28
CA THR A 317 7.60 -7.17 4.10
C THR A 317 7.98 -5.75 3.70
N ASN A 318 8.14 -4.87 4.70
CA ASN A 318 8.59 -3.49 4.59
C ASN A 318 7.70 -2.56 3.73
N ASN A 319 6.44 -2.92 3.53
CA ASN A 319 5.45 -2.11 2.83
C ASN A 319 4.42 -1.55 3.81
N LEU A 320 4.59 -0.31 4.25
CA LEU A 320 3.62 0.40 5.08
C LEU A 320 2.51 0.98 4.20
N VAL A 321 1.37 0.33 4.21
CA VAL A 321 0.19 0.78 3.46
C VAL A 321 -0.53 1.88 4.22
N ARG A 322 -0.64 3.05 3.62
CA ARG A 322 -1.32 4.24 4.18
C ARG A 322 -2.78 4.33 3.73
N LYS A 323 -3.06 3.93 2.48
CA LYS A 323 -4.42 3.90 1.94
C LYS A 323 -4.80 2.47 1.54
N MET A 324 -5.93 1.98 2.05
CA MET A 324 -6.37 0.59 1.90
C MET A 324 -6.50 0.13 0.44
N HIS A 325 -6.98 1.02 -0.45
CA HIS A 325 -7.17 0.71 -1.86
C HIS A 325 -5.87 0.39 -2.62
N ALA A 326 -4.74 0.91 -2.13
CA ALA A 326 -3.44 0.66 -2.74
C ALA A 326 -3.06 -0.83 -2.74
N CYS A 327 -3.45 -1.60 -1.71
CA CYS A 327 -3.20 -3.04 -1.66
C CYS A 327 -3.78 -3.78 -2.86
N GLU A 328 -4.99 -3.42 -3.25
CA GLU A 328 -5.67 -4.02 -4.40
C GLU A 328 -5.08 -3.53 -5.72
N THR A 329 -4.90 -2.21 -5.82
CA THR A 329 -4.47 -1.54 -7.04
C THR A 329 -3.05 -1.98 -7.43
N MET A 330 -2.17 -2.26 -6.45
CA MET A 330 -0.84 -2.84 -6.69
C MET A 330 -0.89 -4.13 -7.53
N GLY A 331 -1.91 -4.96 -7.32
CA GLY A 331 -2.09 -6.18 -8.11
C GLY A 331 -2.47 -5.95 -9.59
N ALA A 332 -2.99 -4.78 -9.92
CA ALA A 332 -3.45 -4.41 -11.26
C ALA A 332 -2.43 -3.54 -12.03
N ILE A 333 -1.30 -3.19 -11.42
CA ILE A 333 -0.29 -2.31 -12.03
C ILE A 333 0.22 -2.89 -13.34
N THR A 334 0.28 -2.02 -14.36
CA THR A 334 0.84 -2.32 -15.68
C THR A 334 2.13 -1.57 -15.95
N VAL A 335 2.35 -0.42 -15.28
CA VAL A 335 3.54 0.43 -15.45
C VAL A 335 4.00 0.95 -14.10
N ILE A 336 5.31 0.91 -13.87
CA ILE A 336 5.99 1.55 -12.74
C ILE A 336 6.87 2.67 -13.31
N CYS A 337 6.60 3.92 -12.92
CA CYS A 337 7.48 5.05 -13.15
C CYS A 337 8.34 5.25 -11.91
N THR A 338 9.64 5.06 -12.03
CA THR A 338 10.57 5.10 -10.88
C THR A 338 11.55 6.26 -11.02
N ASP A 339 11.79 6.97 -9.92
CA ASP A 339 12.95 7.84 -9.86
C ASP A 339 14.24 7.00 -9.79
N LYS A 340 15.36 7.61 -10.10
CA LYS A 340 16.67 6.97 -10.06
C LYS A 340 17.26 7.02 -8.64
N THR A 341 17.38 8.26 -8.11
CA THR A 341 18.11 8.54 -6.88
C THR A 341 17.37 7.99 -5.68
N GLY A 342 18.06 7.33 -4.76
CA GLY A 342 17.47 6.77 -3.55
C GLY A 342 16.59 5.52 -3.78
N THR A 343 16.01 5.35 -4.96
CA THR A 343 15.15 4.21 -5.32
C THR A 343 15.94 3.11 -6.04
N LEU A 344 16.53 3.40 -7.19
CA LEU A 344 17.35 2.44 -7.94
C LEU A 344 18.80 2.42 -7.46
N THR A 345 19.29 3.54 -6.92
CA THR A 345 20.63 3.72 -6.38
C THR A 345 20.62 3.85 -4.87
N GLN A 346 21.79 3.79 -4.26
CA GLN A 346 21.92 3.80 -2.80
C GLN A 346 21.77 5.20 -2.17
N ASN A 347 21.72 6.25 -3.00
CA ASN A 347 21.81 7.65 -2.58
C ASN A 347 23.05 7.93 -1.74
N LEU A 348 24.14 7.28 -2.10
CA LEU A 348 25.44 7.40 -1.42
C LEU A 348 26.55 7.42 -2.46
N MET A 349 27.12 8.60 -2.69
CA MET A 349 28.29 8.72 -3.58
C MET A 349 29.46 7.91 -3.03
N GLN A 350 30.07 7.09 -3.88
CA GLN A 350 31.20 6.25 -3.56
C GLN A 350 32.26 6.35 -4.65
N VAL A 351 33.54 6.20 -4.27
CA VAL A 351 34.60 6.05 -5.24
C VAL A 351 34.50 4.68 -5.88
N TYR A 352 34.16 4.67 -7.16
CA TYR A 352 34.10 3.48 -7.98
C TYR A 352 35.48 2.98 -8.35
N GLU A 353 36.37 3.90 -8.80
CA GLU A 353 37.74 3.62 -9.21
C GLU A 353 38.62 4.83 -8.88
N ALA A 354 39.82 4.55 -8.40
CA ALA A 354 40.83 5.56 -8.13
C ALA A 354 42.09 5.22 -8.93
N GLN A 355 42.37 6.02 -9.96
CA GLN A 355 43.62 5.93 -10.72
C GLN A 355 44.56 6.99 -10.21
N VAL A 356 45.31 6.64 -9.18
CA VAL A 356 46.20 7.56 -8.45
C VAL A 356 47.61 7.06 -8.44
N ASP A 357 48.57 7.98 -8.23
CA ASP A 357 49.98 7.64 -8.11
C ASP A 357 50.24 6.84 -6.83
N GLU A 358 50.34 5.52 -6.98
CA GLU A 358 50.57 4.60 -5.85
C GLU A 358 51.94 4.81 -5.15
N SER A 359 52.85 5.61 -5.75
CA SER A 359 54.12 5.95 -5.12
C SER A 359 53.99 7.02 -4.05
N GLN A 360 52.86 7.74 -3.97
CA GLN A 360 52.59 8.88 -3.10
C GLN A 360 51.33 8.70 -2.23
N PRO A 361 51.10 7.56 -1.58
CA PRO A 361 49.82 7.26 -0.89
C PRO A 361 49.55 8.20 0.29
N GLU A 362 50.61 8.63 0.99
CA GLU A 362 50.47 9.50 2.16
C GLU A 362 50.07 10.93 1.74
N LEU A 363 50.62 11.47 0.66
CA LEU A 363 50.25 12.78 0.12
C LEU A 363 48.84 12.79 -0.42
N ILE A 364 48.40 11.71 -1.03
CA ILE A 364 47.01 11.54 -1.47
C ILE A 364 46.07 11.55 -0.26
N ALA A 365 46.39 10.81 0.79
CA ALA A 365 45.61 10.74 2.01
C ALA A 365 45.50 12.09 2.72
N GLU A 366 46.64 12.80 2.89
CA GLU A 366 46.68 14.14 3.46
C GLU A 366 45.90 15.13 2.60
N GLY A 367 46.07 15.10 1.27
CA GLY A 367 45.40 15.99 0.34
C GLY A 367 43.86 15.79 0.36
N ILE A 368 43.37 14.56 0.45
CA ILE A 368 41.93 14.27 0.60
C ILE A 368 41.40 14.78 1.94
N ALA A 369 42.15 14.50 3.04
CA ALA A 369 41.73 14.86 4.39
C ALA A 369 41.74 16.37 4.61
N ALA A 370 42.83 17.08 4.27
CA ALA A 370 43.03 18.49 4.53
C ALA A 370 42.27 19.39 3.54
N ASN A 371 42.20 19.01 2.27
CA ASN A 371 41.50 19.76 1.22
C ASN A 371 40.02 19.32 1.13
N SER A 372 39.30 19.33 2.26
CA SER A 372 37.87 18.96 2.36
C SER A 372 37.16 19.74 3.45
N THR A 373 35.89 20.10 3.20
CA THR A 373 34.99 20.73 4.17
C THR A 373 33.99 19.75 4.77
N ALA A 374 33.91 18.52 4.25
CA ALA A 374 33.03 17.50 4.72
C ALA A 374 33.54 16.78 5.97
N PHE A 375 32.61 16.15 6.70
CA PHE A 375 32.84 15.33 7.89
C PHE A 375 32.07 14.04 7.78
N LEU A 376 32.62 12.92 8.28
CA LEU A 376 31.89 11.67 8.44
C LEU A 376 31.26 11.65 9.82
N GLU A 377 30.04 11.12 9.88
CA GLU A 377 29.37 10.86 11.15
C GLU A 377 29.92 9.61 11.81
N GLU A 378 29.86 9.57 13.16
CA GLU A 378 30.28 8.39 13.94
C GLU A 378 29.38 7.21 13.56
N LYS A 379 30.02 6.09 13.19
CA LYS A 379 29.34 4.90 12.72
C LYS A 379 28.64 4.18 13.87
N VAL A 380 27.31 4.16 13.87
CA VAL A 380 26.54 3.24 14.71
C VAL A 380 26.55 1.85 14.05
N GLU A 381 26.75 0.80 14.81
CA GLU A 381 26.86 -0.56 14.28
C GLU A 381 25.53 -0.97 13.59
N GLY A 382 25.59 -1.22 12.28
CA GLY A 382 24.43 -1.58 11.43
C GLY A 382 23.84 -0.44 10.59
N GLU A 383 24.29 0.82 10.77
CA GLU A 383 23.86 1.95 9.94
C GLU A 383 24.74 2.14 8.70
N LYS A 384 24.13 2.72 7.64
CA LYS A 384 24.88 3.11 6.44
C LYS A 384 25.89 4.21 6.80
N PRO A 385 27.10 4.22 6.20
CA PRO A 385 28.02 5.33 6.38
C PRO A 385 27.37 6.63 5.90
N SER A 386 27.43 7.66 6.75
CA SER A 386 26.89 8.99 6.48
C SER A 386 27.92 10.07 6.76
N GLY A 387 27.65 11.30 6.33
CA GLY A 387 28.52 12.43 6.57
C GLY A 387 27.81 13.75 6.25
N VAL A 388 28.36 14.81 6.79
CA VAL A 388 27.87 16.18 6.60
C VAL A 388 28.77 16.92 5.63
N GLY A 389 28.21 17.53 4.58
CA GLY A 389 28.96 18.30 3.59
C GLY A 389 28.73 17.84 2.16
N ASN A 390 29.62 18.19 1.25
CA ASN A 390 29.51 17.86 -0.17
C ASN A 390 29.60 16.35 -0.40
N PRO A 391 28.60 15.70 -1.09
CA PRO A 391 28.58 14.25 -1.30
C PRO A 391 29.84 13.69 -1.99
N THR A 392 30.49 14.48 -2.87
CA THR A 392 31.71 14.08 -3.55
C THR A 392 32.91 14.04 -2.58
N GLU A 393 32.95 14.98 -1.64
CA GLU A 393 33.96 14.99 -0.57
C GLU A 393 33.73 13.84 0.42
N ILE A 394 32.49 13.59 0.80
CA ILE A 394 32.11 12.45 1.66
C ILE A 394 32.57 11.14 1.01
N ALA A 395 32.36 10.96 -0.31
CA ALA A 395 32.81 9.77 -1.03
C ALA A 395 34.36 9.56 -0.92
N LEU A 396 35.14 10.62 -1.04
CA LEU A 396 36.59 10.55 -0.86
C LEU A 396 37.00 10.21 0.57
N LEU A 397 36.34 10.82 1.58
CA LEU A 397 36.60 10.53 3.00
C LEU A 397 36.22 9.08 3.36
N LEU A 398 35.10 8.57 2.82
CA LEU A 398 34.69 7.17 2.98
C LEU A 398 35.70 6.21 2.34
N TRP A 399 36.20 6.55 1.15
CA TRP A 399 37.27 5.77 0.48
C TRP A 399 38.55 5.72 1.31
N LEU A 400 38.95 6.86 1.89
CA LEU A 400 40.13 6.97 2.73
C LEU A 400 39.95 6.13 4.02
N ASN A 401 38.79 6.22 4.67
CA ASN A 401 38.45 5.42 5.84
C ASN A 401 38.43 3.91 5.53
N GLY A 402 37.93 3.53 4.33
CA GLY A 402 37.97 2.16 3.83
C GLY A 402 39.40 1.61 3.59
N LYS A 403 40.38 2.49 3.41
CA LYS A 403 41.83 2.16 3.34
C LYS A 403 42.48 2.09 4.72
N GLY A 404 41.73 2.25 5.80
CA GLY A 404 42.23 2.22 7.20
C GLY A 404 42.89 3.52 7.63
N GLN A 405 42.72 4.61 6.90
CA GLN A 405 43.31 5.90 7.24
C GLN A 405 42.30 6.75 8.03
N ASN A 406 42.72 7.26 9.18
CA ASN A 406 41.90 8.18 9.97
C ASN A 406 42.05 9.61 9.43
N TYR A 407 41.03 10.07 8.66
CA TYR A 407 41.06 11.39 8.03
C TYR A 407 41.08 12.55 9.05
N MET A 408 40.42 12.38 10.21
CA MET A 408 40.44 13.42 11.27
C MET A 408 41.86 13.66 11.76
N LYS A 409 42.57 12.57 12.07
CA LYS A 409 43.98 12.66 12.52
C LYS A 409 44.83 13.31 11.45
N LEU A 410 44.70 12.91 10.19
CA LEU A 410 45.46 13.54 9.07
C LEU A 410 45.12 15.02 8.91
N ARG A 411 43.89 15.44 9.12
CA ARG A 411 43.44 16.83 9.03
C ARG A 411 43.96 17.68 10.21
N GLU A 412 44.01 17.12 11.42
CA GLU A 412 44.53 17.78 12.60
C GLU A 412 46.06 17.95 12.53
N GLU A 413 46.75 16.93 12.03
CA GLU A 413 48.24 16.96 11.89
C GLU A 413 48.68 17.90 10.75
N ALA A 414 47.90 17.97 9.63
CA ALA A 414 48.15 18.90 8.52
C ALA A 414 47.59 20.29 8.86
N LYS A 415 48.42 21.14 9.42
CA LYS A 415 48.00 22.48 9.82
C LYS A 415 47.61 23.33 8.63
N VAL A 416 46.31 23.60 8.47
CA VAL A 416 45.81 24.44 7.38
C VAL A 416 46.22 25.90 7.61
N ILE A 417 46.87 26.49 6.62
CA ILE A 417 47.30 27.90 6.59
C ILE A 417 46.20 28.74 5.93
N ASN A 418 45.79 28.35 4.72
CA ASN A 418 44.75 29.03 3.96
C ASN A 418 43.96 28.05 3.10
N GLN A 419 42.70 28.35 2.81
CA GLN A 419 41.82 27.52 2.02
C GLN A 419 40.98 28.34 1.04
N LEU A 420 41.01 27.96 -0.22
CA LEU A 420 40.16 28.50 -1.28
C LEU A 420 39.05 27.50 -1.54
N THR A 421 37.81 27.79 -1.09
CA THR A 421 36.66 26.90 -1.25
C THR A 421 36.25 26.74 -2.73
N PHE A 422 35.54 25.67 -3.03
CA PHE A 422 35.05 25.38 -4.38
C PHE A 422 34.14 26.51 -4.89
N SER A 423 34.25 26.86 -6.17
CA SER A 423 33.26 27.66 -6.90
C SER A 423 32.98 27.07 -8.28
N THR A 424 31.74 27.27 -8.76
CA THR A 424 31.30 26.79 -10.07
C THR A 424 32.04 27.46 -11.25
N GLU A 425 32.59 28.64 -11.04
CA GLU A 425 33.38 29.34 -12.04
C GLU A 425 34.76 28.77 -12.16
N ARG A 426 35.44 28.55 -11.03
CA ARG A 426 36.81 28.00 -10.97
C ARG A 426 36.85 26.50 -11.17
N LYS A 427 35.82 25.78 -10.75
CA LYS A 427 35.68 24.32 -10.78
C LYS A 427 36.75 23.56 -10.01
N TYR A 428 37.38 24.19 -9.03
CA TYR A 428 38.35 23.57 -8.13
C TYR A 428 38.31 24.20 -6.74
N MET A 429 38.86 23.46 -5.79
CA MET A 429 39.16 23.87 -4.42
C MET A 429 40.66 23.70 -4.17
N ALA A 430 41.29 24.59 -3.40
CA ALA A 430 42.70 24.49 -3.02
C ALA A 430 42.90 24.75 -1.53
N THR A 431 43.86 24.06 -0.91
CA THR A 431 44.20 24.22 0.50
C THR A 431 45.72 24.20 0.67
N LEU A 432 46.24 25.23 1.33
CA LEU A 432 47.66 25.35 1.71
C LEU A 432 47.83 24.84 3.12
N VAL A 433 48.72 23.88 3.33
CA VAL A 433 48.99 23.26 4.63
C VAL A 433 50.48 23.21 4.97
N ASP A 434 50.79 23.20 6.28
CA ASP A 434 52.09 22.75 6.79
C ASP A 434 52.05 21.24 6.93
N SER A 435 52.65 20.51 5.97
CA SER A 435 52.56 19.05 5.92
C SER A 435 53.55 18.42 6.89
N PRO A 436 53.13 17.59 7.86
CA PRO A 436 53.99 16.81 8.71
C PRO A 436 54.76 15.71 7.93
N ILE A 437 54.17 15.25 6.79
CA ILE A 437 54.70 14.17 5.97
C ILE A 437 55.97 14.62 5.27
N GLN A 438 55.94 15.76 4.60
CA GLN A 438 57.11 16.29 3.90
C GLN A 438 57.90 17.35 4.70
N LYS A 439 57.39 17.79 5.83
CA LYS A 439 57.93 18.88 6.67
C LYS A 439 58.17 20.15 5.83
N LYS A 440 57.23 20.46 4.98
CA LYS A 440 57.18 21.59 4.04
C LYS A 440 55.77 22.08 3.87
N ARG A 441 55.64 23.30 3.36
CA ARG A 441 54.34 23.85 2.94
C ARG A 441 53.90 23.17 1.64
N ILE A 442 52.70 22.66 1.61
CA ILE A 442 52.12 21.98 0.43
C ILE A 442 50.79 22.62 0.08
N LEU A 443 50.61 22.95 -1.17
CA LEU A 443 49.34 23.37 -1.76
C LEU A 443 48.69 22.16 -2.41
N TYR A 444 47.53 21.74 -1.91
CA TYR A 444 46.68 20.74 -2.53
C TYR A 444 45.59 21.39 -3.35
N ILE A 445 45.31 20.82 -4.52
CA ILE A 445 44.16 21.18 -5.36
C ILE A 445 43.31 19.94 -5.69
N LYS A 446 42.00 20.07 -5.67
CA LYS A 446 41.07 19.08 -6.22
C LYS A 446 39.97 19.79 -7.03
N GLY A 447 39.55 19.19 -8.12
CA GLY A 447 38.55 19.79 -8.99
C GLY A 447 38.26 19.00 -10.26
N ALA A 448 37.66 19.65 -11.23
CA ALA A 448 37.45 19.08 -12.54
C ALA A 448 38.79 18.64 -13.14
N PRO A 449 38.93 17.37 -13.54
CA PRO A 449 40.26 16.84 -13.95
C PRO A 449 40.92 17.64 -15.07
N GLU A 450 40.13 18.09 -16.03
CA GLU A 450 40.62 18.91 -17.16
C GLU A 450 41.23 20.26 -16.67
N ILE A 451 40.67 20.84 -15.62
CA ILE A 451 41.18 22.09 -15.04
C ILE A 451 42.43 21.81 -14.20
N VAL A 452 42.41 20.74 -13.38
CA VAL A 452 43.56 20.36 -12.54
C VAL A 452 44.75 19.96 -13.39
N MET A 453 44.55 19.12 -14.42
CA MET A 453 45.62 18.74 -15.40
C MET A 453 46.21 19.95 -16.09
N GLY A 454 45.41 20.94 -16.45
CA GLY A 454 45.87 22.20 -17.06
C GLY A 454 46.77 23.06 -16.15
N LYS A 455 46.81 22.78 -14.83
CA LYS A 455 47.72 23.41 -13.86
C LYS A 455 48.96 22.57 -13.57
N CYS A 456 49.04 21.34 -14.12
CA CYS A 456 50.11 20.38 -13.82
C CYS A 456 51.16 20.32 -14.93
N ASN A 457 52.37 19.89 -14.56
CA ASN A 457 53.47 19.62 -15.49
C ASN A 457 53.28 18.20 -16.09
N LEU A 458 52.37 18.06 -17.04
CA LEU A 458 52.11 16.80 -17.76
C LEU A 458 52.56 16.91 -19.21
N ASP A 459 53.16 15.85 -19.74
CA ASP A 459 53.42 15.74 -21.17
C ASP A 459 52.17 15.39 -21.96
N LYS A 460 52.24 15.58 -23.29
CA LYS A 460 51.07 15.36 -24.17
C LYS A 460 50.56 13.90 -24.11
N ALA A 461 51.46 12.92 -24.01
CA ALA A 461 51.10 11.50 -23.98
C ALA A 461 50.35 11.14 -22.67
N GLN A 462 50.77 11.74 -21.56
CA GLN A 462 50.12 11.61 -20.26
C GLN A 462 48.70 12.24 -20.29
N ILE A 463 48.57 13.45 -20.86
CA ILE A 463 47.28 14.13 -21.02
C ILE A 463 46.33 13.30 -21.91
N ASP A 464 46.82 12.80 -23.05
CA ASP A 464 45.98 11.98 -23.94
C ASP A 464 45.51 10.69 -23.24
N LYS A 465 46.38 10.02 -22.49
CA LYS A 465 46.02 8.83 -21.70
C LYS A 465 44.95 9.13 -20.64
N TYR A 466 45.09 10.22 -19.87
CA TYR A 466 44.09 10.60 -18.86
C TYR A 466 42.77 11.01 -19.50
N ASN A 467 42.79 11.68 -20.65
CA ASN A 467 41.56 12.06 -21.38
C ASN A 467 40.80 10.84 -21.91
N GLU A 468 41.50 9.80 -22.39
CA GLU A 468 40.87 8.53 -22.78
C GLU A 468 40.16 7.87 -21.59
N GLN A 469 40.78 7.86 -20.43
CA GLN A 469 40.22 7.34 -19.17
C GLN A 469 39.03 8.18 -18.71
N LEU A 470 39.13 9.49 -18.75
CA LEU A 470 38.05 10.41 -18.41
C LEU A 470 36.82 10.16 -19.29
N LEU A 471 37.03 9.98 -20.58
CA LEU A 471 35.96 9.68 -21.52
C LEU A 471 35.27 8.34 -21.18
N ALA A 472 36.04 7.33 -20.78
CA ALA A 472 35.53 6.04 -20.36
C ALA A 472 34.65 6.16 -19.10
N TYR A 473 35.05 6.97 -18.11
CA TYR A 473 34.26 7.23 -16.91
C TYR A 473 33.02 8.09 -17.20
N GLN A 474 33.14 9.12 -18.03
CA GLN A 474 32.03 9.97 -18.45
C GLN A 474 30.95 9.18 -19.24
N ASN A 475 31.41 8.24 -20.11
CA ASN A 475 30.50 7.34 -20.82
C ASN A 475 29.74 6.40 -19.87
N LYS A 476 30.28 6.11 -18.68
CA LYS A 476 29.60 5.38 -17.58
C LYS A 476 28.87 6.31 -16.63
N ALA A 477 28.73 7.59 -17.01
CA ALA A 477 28.00 8.60 -16.22
C ALA A 477 28.57 8.83 -14.80
N MET A 478 29.87 8.62 -14.61
CA MET A 478 30.54 8.86 -13.35
C MET A 478 30.96 10.31 -13.21
N ARG A 479 30.94 10.83 -12.01
CA ARG A 479 31.61 12.09 -11.68
C ARG A 479 33.10 11.84 -11.54
N THR A 480 33.91 12.69 -12.15
CA THR A 480 35.35 12.58 -12.09
C THR A 480 35.94 13.75 -11.33
N LEU A 481 36.96 13.47 -10.52
CA LEU A 481 37.67 14.46 -9.73
C LEU A 481 39.18 14.24 -9.86
N GLY A 482 39.94 15.27 -10.29
CA GLY A 482 41.38 15.26 -10.35
C GLY A 482 41.96 15.85 -9.06
N ILE A 483 43.10 15.32 -8.63
CA ILE A 483 43.87 15.87 -7.51
C ILE A 483 45.33 16.10 -7.91
N ALA A 484 45.93 17.17 -7.35
CA ALA A 484 47.34 17.51 -7.54
C ALA A 484 47.88 18.25 -6.33
N TYR A 485 49.20 18.35 -6.25
CA TYR A 485 49.91 19.09 -5.20
C TYR A 485 51.08 19.87 -5.74
N LYS A 486 51.54 20.85 -4.97
CA LYS A 486 52.74 21.63 -5.21
C LYS A 486 53.45 21.93 -3.89
N VAL A 487 54.76 21.73 -3.83
CA VAL A 487 55.58 22.14 -2.67
C VAL A 487 55.83 23.65 -2.76
N ILE A 488 55.50 24.39 -1.72
CA ILE A 488 55.55 25.85 -1.68
C ILE A 488 56.71 26.28 -0.78
N PRO A 489 57.62 27.21 -1.23
CA PRO A 489 58.65 27.76 -0.40
C PRO A 489 58.09 28.53 0.81
N GLU A 490 58.83 28.54 1.96
CA GLU A 490 58.39 29.21 3.19
C GLU A 490 58.10 30.72 3.03
N ASN A 491 58.80 31.35 2.11
CA ASN A 491 58.70 32.80 1.83
C ASN A 491 57.68 33.15 0.72
N ALA A 492 56.97 32.21 0.19
CA ALA A 492 55.91 32.45 -0.81
C ALA A 492 54.62 33.00 -0.19
N SER A 493 53.76 33.55 -1.04
CA SER A 493 52.41 34.04 -0.67
C SER A 493 51.60 32.95 -0.01
N ASP A 494 50.67 33.36 0.85
CA ASP A 494 49.62 32.45 1.46
C ASP A 494 48.36 32.43 0.64
N ASP A 495 48.26 33.19 -0.47
CA ASP A 495 47.08 33.22 -1.30
C ASP A 495 47.00 31.99 -2.23
N CYS A 496 46.07 31.09 -1.89
CA CYS A 496 45.85 29.88 -2.69
C CYS A 496 45.52 30.17 -4.16
N ALA A 497 44.81 31.27 -4.47
CA ALA A 497 44.41 31.59 -5.84
C ALA A 497 45.62 32.00 -6.70
N GLU A 498 46.53 32.80 -6.12
CA GLU A 498 47.76 33.22 -6.73
C GLU A 498 48.66 32.01 -6.99
N LEU A 499 48.86 31.17 -5.95
CA LEU A 499 49.72 29.97 -6.04
C LEU A 499 49.26 28.95 -7.07
N VAL A 500 47.96 28.75 -7.21
CA VAL A 500 47.34 27.88 -8.27
C VAL A 500 47.51 28.55 -9.64
N GLY A 501 47.40 29.88 -9.69
CA GLY A 501 47.59 30.67 -10.91
C GLY A 501 48.98 30.46 -11.55
N GLU A 502 50.04 30.31 -10.76
CA GLU A 502 51.41 30.03 -11.22
C GLU A 502 51.58 28.68 -11.92
N GLY A 503 50.67 27.71 -11.67
CA GLY A 503 50.78 26.34 -12.23
C GLY A 503 51.96 25.55 -11.68
N GLY A 504 52.49 24.61 -12.48
CA GLY A 504 53.63 23.80 -12.12
C GLY A 504 53.37 22.75 -11.04
N MET A 505 52.16 22.28 -10.94
CA MET A 505 51.71 21.27 -9.98
C MET A 505 52.06 19.83 -10.45
N THR A 506 52.14 18.92 -9.48
CA THR A 506 52.31 17.47 -9.72
C THR A 506 50.93 16.81 -9.64
N PHE A 507 50.56 16.18 -10.71
CA PHE A 507 49.26 15.46 -10.80
C PHE A 507 49.35 14.17 -9.99
N LEU A 508 48.39 13.93 -9.08
CA LEU A 508 48.31 12.72 -8.25
C LEU A 508 47.32 11.67 -8.79
N GLY A 509 46.34 12.08 -9.62
CA GLY A 509 45.44 11.14 -10.25
C GLY A 509 44.02 11.59 -10.34
N ILE A 510 43.17 10.64 -10.73
CA ILE A 510 41.74 10.82 -10.98
C ILE A 510 40.94 9.86 -10.10
N PHE A 511 39.85 10.36 -9.48
CA PHE A 511 38.81 9.58 -8.83
C PHE A 511 37.58 9.58 -9.71
N ALA A 512 37.04 8.39 -10.00
CA ALA A 512 35.73 8.19 -10.58
C ALA A 512 34.71 7.86 -9.47
N ILE A 513 33.68 8.69 -9.35
CA ILE A 513 32.71 8.65 -8.24
C ILE A 513 31.32 8.46 -8.82
N SER A 514 30.60 7.54 -8.28
CA SER A 514 29.19 7.26 -8.68
C SER A 514 28.34 6.90 -7.48
N ASP A 515 27.03 7.04 -7.65
CA ASP A 515 26.04 6.49 -6.75
C ASP A 515 25.67 5.08 -7.24
N PRO A 516 26.10 4.01 -6.55
CA PRO A 516 25.98 2.65 -7.05
C PRO A 516 24.52 2.19 -7.06
N ILE A 517 24.18 1.35 -8.04
CA ILE A 517 22.90 0.66 -8.09
C ILE A 517 22.77 -0.27 -6.88
N ARG A 518 21.59 -0.37 -6.31
CA ARG A 518 21.29 -1.37 -5.28
C ARG A 518 21.38 -2.77 -5.87
N PRO A 519 22.00 -3.74 -5.17
CA PRO A 519 22.24 -5.08 -5.72
C PRO A 519 20.98 -5.86 -6.09
N ASP A 520 19.86 -5.58 -5.44
CA ASP A 520 18.57 -6.24 -5.61
C ASP A 520 17.74 -5.71 -6.80
N VAL A 521 18.06 -4.53 -7.32
CA VAL A 521 17.27 -3.85 -8.36
C VAL A 521 17.23 -4.60 -9.69
N PRO A 522 18.33 -5.12 -10.27
CA PRO A 522 18.26 -5.81 -11.56
C PRO A 522 17.32 -7.02 -11.54
N ASP A 523 17.37 -7.82 -10.48
CA ASP A 523 16.50 -8.98 -10.31
C ASP A 523 15.03 -8.56 -10.10
N ALA A 524 14.78 -7.49 -9.35
CA ALA A 524 13.44 -6.98 -9.11
C ALA A 524 12.82 -6.40 -10.39
N VAL A 525 13.58 -5.65 -11.20
CA VAL A 525 13.14 -5.14 -12.51
C VAL A 525 12.80 -6.29 -13.44
N LYS A 526 13.65 -7.32 -13.51
CA LYS A 526 13.41 -8.51 -14.31
C LYS A 526 12.13 -9.24 -13.90
N LYS A 527 11.86 -9.36 -12.58
CA LYS A 527 10.60 -9.92 -12.05
C LYS A 527 9.40 -9.10 -12.47
N CYS A 528 9.46 -7.77 -12.41
CA CYS A 528 8.39 -6.89 -12.86
C CYS A 528 8.14 -7.05 -14.36
N GLN A 529 9.20 -7.09 -15.18
CA GLN A 529 9.07 -7.28 -16.64
C GLN A 529 8.45 -8.65 -16.98
N SER A 530 8.89 -9.73 -16.33
CA SER A 530 8.31 -11.07 -16.53
C SER A 530 6.85 -11.14 -16.07
N ALA A 531 6.48 -10.32 -15.09
CA ALA A 531 5.09 -10.16 -14.66
C ALA A 531 4.23 -9.29 -15.61
N GLY A 532 4.79 -8.86 -16.76
CA GLY A 532 4.11 -8.02 -17.74
C GLY A 532 3.98 -6.56 -17.33
N ILE A 533 4.82 -6.07 -16.41
CA ILE A 533 4.82 -4.71 -15.92
C ILE A 533 5.96 -3.94 -16.61
N GLY A 534 5.62 -2.86 -17.29
CA GLY A 534 6.59 -1.95 -17.87
C GLY A 534 7.25 -1.10 -16.77
N VAL A 535 8.58 -1.02 -16.77
CA VAL A 535 9.33 -0.12 -15.88
C VAL A 535 9.82 1.07 -16.70
N LYS A 536 9.71 2.28 -16.15
CA LYS A 536 10.19 3.53 -16.76
C LYS A 536 11.00 4.31 -15.75
N ILE A 537 12.19 4.76 -16.15
CA ILE A 537 13.01 5.67 -15.33
C ILE A 537 12.62 7.10 -15.67
N VAL A 538 12.33 7.90 -14.63
CA VAL A 538 11.96 9.31 -14.77
C VAL A 538 12.79 10.12 -13.78
N THR A 539 13.85 10.78 -14.25
CA THR A 539 14.85 11.40 -13.39
C THR A 539 15.25 12.81 -13.86
N GLY A 540 15.70 13.64 -12.91
CA GLY A 540 16.32 14.93 -13.20
C GLY A 540 17.71 14.83 -13.81
N ASP A 541 18.33 13.65 -13.83
CA ASP A 541 19.67 13.41 -14.33
C ASP A 541 19.83 13.60 -15.84
N THR A 542 21.08 13.62 -16.29
CA THR A 542 21.43 13.72 -17.72
C THR A 542 21.02 12.46 -18.50
N PRO A 543 20.76 12.58 -19.82
CA PRO A 543 20.41 11.43 -20.66
C PRO A 543 21.43 10.29 -20.61
N GLY A 544 22.72 10.63 -20.56
CA GLY A 544 23.82 9.63 -20.48
C GLY A 544 23.73 8.81 -19.19
N THR A 545 23.62 9.49 -18.03
CA THR A 545 23.49 8.86 -16.72
C THR A 545 22.25 7.97 -16.64
N ALA A 546 21.08 8.50 -17.04
CA ALA A 546 19.84 7.78 -16.98
C ALA A 546 19.83 6.52 -17.88
N THR A 547 20.40 6.63 -19.09
CA THR A 547 20.47 5.49 -20.01
C THR A 547 21.47 4.43 -19.53
N GLU A 548 22.60 4.85 -18.95
CA GLU A 548 23.58 3.90 -18.40
C GLU A 548 23.00 3.10 -17.21
N ILE A 549 22.32 3.78 -16.30
CA ILE A 549 21.58 3.11 -15.21
C ILE A 549 20.55 2.14 -15.78
N ALA A 550 19.76 2.56 -16.78
CA ALA A 550 18.79 1.70 -17.43
C ALA A 550 19.43 0.44 -18.06
N ARG A 551 20.65 0.56 -18.61
CA ARG A 551 21.42 -0.56 -19.15
C ARG A 551 21.87 -1.52 -18.04
N GLN A 552 22.41 -0.99 -16.96
CA GLN A 552 22.92 -1.79 -15.84
C GLN A 552 21.81 -2.58 -15.14
N ILE A 553 20.59 -2.05 -15.05
CA ILE A 553 19.44 -2.77 -14.46
C ILE A 553 18.70 -3.67 -15.48
N GLY A 554 19.18 -3.76 -16.72
CA GLY A 554 18.59 -4.59 -17.76
C GLY A 554 17.30 -4.04 -18.37
N LEU A 555 16.99 -2.75 -18.18
CA LEU A 555 15.83 -2.09 -18.76
C LEU A 555 16.12 -1.64 -20.22
N TRP A 556 17.31 -1.07 -20.45
CA TRP A 556 17.75 -0.66 -21.78
C TRP A 556 18.42 -1.82 -22.51
N GLN A 557 17.90 -2.15 -23.67
CA GLN A 557 18.36 -3.26 -24.51
C GLN A 557 19.10 -2.75 -25.75
N PRO A 558 19.91 -3.58 -26.43
CA PRO A 558 20.63 -3.17 -27.65
C PRO A 558 19.72 -2.69 -28.81
N GLU A 559 18.47 -3.16 -28.84
CA GLU A 559 17.45 -2.83 -29.83
C GLU A 559 16.76 -1.49 -29.59
N ASP A 560 16.93 -0.91 -28.40
CA ASP A 560 16.30 0.36 -28.01
C ASP A 560 16.92 1.53 -28.77
N THR A 561 16.08 2.48 -29.14
CA THR A 561 16.42 3.64 -29.96
C THR A 561 16.06 4.95 -29.27
N GLU A 562 16.27 6.08 -29.91
CA GLU A 562 15.85 7.41 -29.43
C GLU A 562 14.33 7.52 -29.20
N ARG A 563 13.53 6.60 -29.76
CA ARG A 563 12.09 6.53 -29.48
C ARG A 563 11.83 6.12 -28.02
N ASN A 564 12.72 5.34 -27.42
CA ASN A 564 12.57 4.79 -26.06
C ASN A 564 13.10 5.72 -24.98
N ARG A 565 13.77 6.85 -25.34
CA ARG A 565 14.20 7.87 -24.38
C ARG A 565 13.80 9.27 -24.84
N ILE A 566 13.66 10.18 -23.87
CA ILE A 566 13.30 11.57 -24.11
C ILE A 566 13.81 12.44 -22.97
N THR A 567 14.07 13.72 -23.25
CA THR A 567 14.31 14.71 -22.19
C THR A 567 13.02 15.39 -21.78
N GLY A 568 12.95 15.92 -20.55
CA GLY A 568 11.79 16.67 -20.09
C GLY A 568 11.44 17.87 -20.98
N VAL A 569 12.46 18.56 -21.51
CA VAL A 569 12.25 19.70 -22.44
C VAL A 569 11.61 19.25 -23.75
N GLU A 570 12.14 18.19 -24.35
CA GLU A 570 11.56 17.61 -25.57
C GLU A 570 10.13 17.09 -25.30
N PHE A 571 9.90 16.43 -24.17
CA PHE A 571 8.58 15.91 -23.80
C PHE A 571 7.55 17.03 -23.60
N ALA A 572 7.95 18.15 -22.98
CA ALA A 572 7.10 19.32 -22.79
C ALA A 572 6.75 20.01 -24.12
N ALA A 573 7.61 19.90 -25.13
CA ALA A 573 7.39 20.47 -26.46
C ALA A 573 6.42 19.64 -27.34
N LEU A 574 6.19 18.36 -27.02
CA LEU A 574 5.26 17.51 -27.75
C LEU A 574 3.80 17.93 -27.48
N SER A 575 2.96 17.88 -28.51
CA SER A 575 1.49 17.92 -28.34
C SER A 575 1.01 16.70 -27.53
N ASP A 576 -0.21 16.75 -27.02
CA ASP A 576 -0.75 15.61 -26.25
C ASP A 576 -0.96 14.37 -27.14
N GLU A 577 -1.31 14.55 -28.43
CA GLU A 577 -1.45 13.46 -29.37
C GLU A 577 -0.10 12.77 -29.65
N GLU A 578 0.95 13.55 -29.92
CA GLU A 578 2.31 13.01 -30.15
C GLU A 578 2.87 12.33 -28.91
N ALA A 579 2.67 12.92 -27.76
CA ALA A 579 3.07 12.34 -26.47
C ALA A 579 2.33 11.02 -26.20
N LEU A 580 1.01 10.97 -26.46
CA LEU A 580 0.20 9.76 -26.30
C LEU A 580 0.66 8.61 -27.20
N GLU A 581 1.12 8.88 -28.43
CA GLU A 581 1.65 7.83 -29.32
C GLU A 581 2.95 7.23 -28.80
N ARG A 582 3.76 8.03 -28.12
CA ARG A 582 5.11 7.65 -27.68
C ARG A 582 5.17 7.10 -26.26
N VAL A 583 4.24 7.49 -25.40
CA VAL A 583 4.30 7.29 -23.93
C VAL A 583 4.47 5.83 -23.51
N LEU A 584 3.90 4.87 -24.25
CA LEU A 584 4.05 3.44 -23.92
C LEU A 584 5.46 2.91 -24.25
N ASP A 585 6.08 3.41 -25.34
CA ASP A 585 7.39 2.97 -25.82
C ASP A 585 8.54 3.57 -24.98
N LEU A 586 8.30 4.69 -24.30
CA LEU A 586 9.32 5.34 -23.47
C LEU A 586 9.77 4.42 -22.35
N LYS A 587 11.08 4.32 -22.15
CA LYS A 587 11.75 3.63 -21.05
C LYS A 587 12.48 4.58 -20.13
N VAL A 588 13.03 5.68 -20.67
CA VAL A 588 13.82 6.66 -19.94
C VAL A 588 13.37 8.08 -20.26
N MET A 589 13.00 8.83 -19.22
CA MET A 589 12.83 10.28 -19.29
C MET A 589 13.89 10.93 -18.39
N SER A 590 14.78 11.73 -19.00
CA SER A 590 15.88 12.42 -18.33
C SER A 590 15.60 13.92 -18.22
N ARG A 591 16.26 14.63 -17.28
CA ARG A 591 16.03 16.06 -17.01
C ARG A 591 14.55 16.40 -16.84
N ALA A 592 13.80 15.46 -16.24
CA ALA A 592 12.38 15.61 -16.00
C ALA A 592 12.13 16.60 -14.86
N ARG A 593 11.24 17.56 -15.08
CA ARG A 593 10.69 18.45 -14.05
C ARG A 593 9.49 17.78 -13.38
N PRO A 594 9.05 18.23 -12.20
CA PRO A 594 7.87 17.68 -11.51
C PRO A 594 6.62 17.59 -12.40
N MET A 595 6.35 18.63 -13.17
CA MET A 595 5.19 18.66 -14.09
C MET A 595 5.33 17.68 -15.26
N ASP A 596 6.56 17.41 -15.74
CA ASP A 596 6.79 16.43 -16.80
C ASP A 596 6.51 15.01 -16.28
N LYS A 597 6.89 14.73 -15.02
CA LYS A 597 6.58 13.47 -14.33
C LYS A 597 5.07 13.26 -14.21
N GLN A 598 4.35 14.29 -13.76
CA GLN A 598 2.88 14.26 -13.62
C GLN A 598 2.19 14.05 -14.97
N ARG A 599 2.57 14.81 -16.01
CA ARG A 599 2.01 14.69 -17.37
C ARG A 599 2.21 13.28 -17.93
N LEU A 600 3.39 12.69 -17.74
CA LEU A 600 3.67 11.31 -18.15
C LEU A 600 2.67 10.33 -17.53
N VAL A 601 2.44 10.45 -16.23
CA VAL A 601 1.48 9.61 -15.49
C VAL A 601 0.08 9.76 -16.07
N GLN A 602 -0.39 11.00 -16.28
CA GLN A 602 -1.71 11.28 -16.84
C GLN A 602 -1.90 10.68 -18.23
N LEU A 603 -0.91 10.80 -19.12
CA LEU A 603 -0.96 10.26 -20.48
C LEU A 603 -0.93 8.73 -20.49
N LEU A 604 -0.16 8.10 -19.59
CA LEU A 604 -0.19 6.65 -19.40
C LEU A 604 -1.57 6.16 -18.95
N GLN A 605 -2.20 6.90 -18.04
CA GLN A 605 -3.56 6.60 -17.56
C GLN A 605 -4.61 6.75 -18.67
N GLN A 606 -4.49 7.75 -19.54
CA GLN A 606 -5.35 7.92 -20.70
C GLN A 606 -5.23 6.74 -21.68
N LYS A 607 -4.05 6.14 -21.80
CA LYS A 607 -3.85 4.87 -22.57
C LYS A 607 -4.38 3.63 -21.84
N GLY A 608 -5.00 3.79 -20.68
CA GLY A 608 -5.58 2.70 -19.90
C GLY A 608 -4.56 1.94 -19.05
N ALA A 609 -3.34 2.47 -18.88
CA ALA A 609 -2.36 1.90 -17.94
C ALA A 609 -2.78 2.16 -16.49
N VAL A 610 -2.47 1.19 -15.62
CA VAL A 610 -2.51 1.35 -14.17
C VAL A 610 -1.10 1.66 -13.73
N VAL A 611 -0.87 2.90 -13.27
CA VAL A 611 0.47 3.44 -13.05
C VAL A 611 0.79 3.48 -11.55
N ALA A 612 1.94 2.92 -11.18
CA ALA A 612 2.60 3.20 -9.91
C ALA A 612 3.73 4.21 -10.14
N VAL A 613 3.95 5.10 -9.19
CA VAL A 613 5.05 6.05 -9.19
C VAL A 613 5.85 5.89 -7.92
N THR A 614 7.18 5.87 -8.03
CA THR A 614 8.07 5.95 -6.87
C THR A 614 8.69 7.33 -6.78
N GLY A 615 8.93 7.81 -5.56
CA GLY A 615 9.61 9.06 -5.32
C GLY A 615 10.02 9.21 -3.86
N ASP A 616 11.03 10.03 -3.60
CA ASP A 616 11.57 10.33 -2.26
C ASP A 616 11.58 11.83 -1.95
N GLY A 617 11.43 12.68 -2.99
CA GLY A 617 11.51 14.11 -2.89
C GLY A 617 10.18 14.85 -3.01
N THR A 618 10.19 16.14 -2.67
CA THR A 618 9.06 17.05 -2.87
C THR A 618 8.68 17.23 -4.34
N ASN A 619 9.66 17.11 -5.23
CA ASN A 619 9.50 17.15 -6.68
C ASN A 619 8.68 15.98 -7.25
N ASP A 620 8.50 14.91 -6.49
CA ASP A 620 7.75 13.73 -6.90
C ASP A 620 6.28 13.78 -6.45
N ALA A 621 5.95 14.60 -5.47
CA ALA A 621 4.63 14.66 -4.87
C ALA A 621 3.48 14.85 -5.88
N PRO A 622 3.56 15.71 -6.91
CA PRO A 622 2.51 15.82 -7.92
C PRO A 622 2.27 14.52 -8.68
N ALA A 623 3.33 13.79 -9.03
CA ALA A 623 3.23 12.52 -9.73
C ALA A 623 2.73 11.40 -8.80
N LEU A 624 3.18 11.36 -7.54
CA LEU A 624 2.72 10.43 -6.51
C LEU A 624 1.21 10.54 -6.28
N ASN A 625 0.70 11.76 -6.12
CA ASN A 625 -0.73 12.01 -5.93
C ASN A 625 -1.61 11.64 -7.14
N HIS A 626 -1.08 11.80 -8.37
CA HIS A 626 -1.84 11.50 -9.59
C HIS A 626 -1.77 10.03 -9.99
N ALA A 627 -0.81 9.28 -9.49
CA ALA A 627 -0.69 7.85 -9.75
C ALA A 627 -1.89 7.08 -9.17
N GLN A 628 -2.19 5.89 -9.73
CA GLN A 628 -3.12 4.99 -9.07
C GLN A 628 -2.54 4.41 -7.77
N VAL A 629 -1.20 4.32 -7.69
CA VAL A 629 -0.49 4.02 -6.45
C VAL A 629 0.79 4.86 -6.38
N GLY A 630 0.84 5.77 -5.42
CA GLY A 630 2.05 6.48 -5.05
C GLY A 630 2.87 5.66 -4.06
N LEU A 631 4.17 5.50 -4.32
CA LEU A 631 5.12 4.73 -3.51
C LEU A 631 6.22 5.66 -3.01
N SER A 632 6.26 6.00 -1.73
CA SER A 632 7.35 6.78 -1.14
C SER A 632 8.43 5.89 -0.55
N MET A 633 9.66 6.39 -0.50
CA MET A 633 10.76 5.76 0.23
C MET A 633 10.63 6.01 1.73
N GLY A 634 11.12 5.10 2.56
CA GLY A 634 11.17 5.23 4.01
C GLY A 634 12.02 6.41 4.46
N THR A 635 13.12 6.68 3.75
CA THR A 635 14.01 7.84 3.93
C THR A 635 13.54 9.10 3.19
N GLY A 636 12.44 9.02 2.42
CA GLY A 636 11.88 10.14 1.67
C GLY A 636 11.34 11.25 2.56
N THR A 637 11.16 12.44 1.96
CA THR A 637 10.60 13.62 2.63
C THR A 637 9.17 13.37 3.13
N SER A 638 8.76 14.12 4.15
CA SER A 638 7.38 14.05 4.68
C SER A 638 6.34 14.27 3.61
N VAL A 639 6.60 15.18 2.67
CA VAL A 639 5.72 15.49 1.53
C VAL A 639 5.53 14.32 0.59
N ALA A 640 6.63 13.64 0.23
CA ALA A 640 6.56 12.45 -0.60
C ALA A 640 5.77 11.33 0.10
N LYS A 641 5.99 11.16 1.41
CA LYS A 641 5.26 10.18 2.22
C LYS A 641 3.77 10.50 2.30
N GLU A 642 3.38 11.76 2.48
CA GLU A 642 1.97 12.18 2.52
C GLU A 642 1.27 12.07 1.18
N ALA A 643 1.97 12.39 0.10
CA ALA A 643 1.47 12.23 -1.26
C ALA A 643 1.32 10.76 -1.68
N SER A 644 1.93 9.83 -0.95
CA SER A 644 1.96 8.40 -1.30
C SER A 644 0.82 7.60 -0.67
N ASP A 645 0.58 6.42 -1.25
CA ASP A 645 -0.39 5.43 -0.77
C ASP A 645 0.30 4.30 0.01
N ILE A 646 1.57 4.03 -0.29
CA ILE A 646 2.41 3.03 0.38
C ILE A 646 3.79 3.64 0.61
N THR A 647 4.36 3.42 1.80
CA THR A 647 5.76 3.77 2.11
C THR A 647 6.60 2.49 2.18
N LEU A 648 7.72 2.47 1.44
CA LEU A 648 8.69 1.37 1.40
C LEU A 648 9.72 1.59 2.51
N LEU A 649 9.59 0.87 3.62
CA LEU A 649 10.40 1.10 4.83
C LEU A 649 11.89 0.76 4.66
N ASP A 650 12.23 -0.05 3.67
CA ASP A 650 13.60 -0.48 3.36
C ASP A 650 14.20 0.23 2.13
N ASP A 651 13.49 1.18 1.55
CA ASP A 651 13.87 1.88 0.32
C ASP A 651 14.18 0.95 -0.87
N SER A 652 13.70 -0.29 -0.84
CA SER A 652 14.05 -1.32 -1.81
C SER A 652 13.04 -1.42 -2.95
N PHE A 653 13.54 -1.42 -4.20
CA PHE A 653 12.71 -1.72 -5.37
C PHE A 653 12.15 -3.15 -5.33
N HIS A 654 12.83 -4.08 -4.64
CA HIS A 654 12.34 -5.44 -4.44
C HIS A 654 11.00 -5.46 -3.67
N SER A 655 10.82 -4.55 -2.72
CA SER A 655 9.58 -4.42 -1.95
C SER A 655 8.40 -4.01 -2.83
N ILE A 656 8.64 -3.29 -3.94
CA ILE A 656 7.62 -3.00 -4.95
C ILE A 656 7.12 -4.28 -5.63
N ALA A 657 8.05 -5.12 -6.11
CA ALA A 657 7.69 -6.41 -6.71
C ALA A 657 6.92 -7.30 -5.73
N THR A 658 7.31 -7.27 -4.46
CA THR A 658 6.62 -7.98 -3.38
C THR A 658 5.21 -7.42 -3.14
N ALA A 659 5.03 -6.10 -3.16
CA ALA A 659 3.71 -5.47 -3.04
C ALA A 659 2.78 -5.84 -4.21
N VAL A 660 3.30 -5.92 -5.44
CA VAL A 660 2.54 -6.42 -6.60
C VAL A 660 2.10 -7.87 -6.40
N MET A 661 3.00 -8.73 -5.94
CA MET A 661 2.69 -10.13 -5.64
C MET A 661 1.57 -10.24 -4.59
N TRP A 662 1.64 -9.44 -3.53
CA TRP A 662 0.59 -9.39 -2.50
C TRP A 662 -0.76 -8.92 -3.06
N GLY A 663 -0.77 -7.86 -3.87
CA GLY A 663 -1.99 -7.36 -4.50
C GLY A 663 -2.64 -8.36 -5.45
N ARG A 664 -1.85 -9.07 -6.28
CA ARG A 664 -2.35 -10.15 -7.16
C ARG A 664 -2.88 -11.33 -6.38
N SER A 665 -2.19 -11.71 -5.30
CA SER A 665 -2.62 -12.82 -4.44
C SER A 665 -3.92 -12.49 -3.69
N LEU A 666 -4.06 -11.25 -3.21
CA LEU A 666 -5.30 -10.74 -2.61
C LEU A 666 -6.48 -10.91 -3.57
N TYR A 667 -6.33 -10.45 -4.80
CA TYR A 667 -7.39 -10.55 -5.81
C TYR A 667 -7.78 -12.00 -6.10
N LYS A 668 -6.81 -12.90 -6.22
CA LYS A 668 -7.08 -14.35 -6.38
C LYS A 668 -7.82 -14.94 -5.18
N ASN A 669 -7.45 -14.56 -3.97
CA ASN A 669 -8.14 -15.04 -2.77
C ASN A 669 -9.60 -14.58 -2.73
N ILE A 670 -9.87 -13.34 -3.16
CA ILE A 670 -11.24 -12.84 -3.32
C ILE A 670 -11.99 -13.62 -4.40
N GLN A 671 -11.38 -13.91 -5.56
CA GLN A 671 -12.00 -14.73 -6.60
C GLN A 671 -12.33 -16.15 -6.11
N ARG A 672 -11.43 -16.77 -5.31
CA ARG A 672 -11.67 -18.10 -4.70
C ARG A 672 -12.89 -18.06 -3.78
N PHE A 673 -13.00 -17.02 -2.96
CA PHE A 673 -14.17 -16.83 -2.11
C PHE A 673 -15.45 -16.64 -2.92
N ILE A 674 -15.43 -15.82 -3.97
CA ILE A 674 -16.58 -15.61 -4.87
C ILE A 674 -17.02 -16.92 -5.51
N VAL A 675 -16.09 -17.73 -6.02
CA VAL A 675 -16.42 -19.06 -6.60
C VAL A 675 -17.09 -19.94 -5.56
N PHE A 676 -16.56 -19.99 -4.36
CA PHE A 676 -17.13 -20.78 -3.27
C PHE A 676 -18.55 -20.32 -2.92
N GLN A 677 -18.73 -19.04 -2.61
CA GLN A 677 -20.00 -18.47 -2.17
C GLN A 677 -21.09 -18.55 -3.26
N LEU A 678 -20.75 -18.18 -4.52
CA LEU A 678 -21.74 -18.25 -5.60
C LEU A 678 -22.15 -19.68 -5.93
N THR A 679 -21.27 -20.66 -5.74
CA THR A 679 -21.66 -22.08 -5.88
C THR A 679 -22.70 -22.45 -4.83
N ILE A 680 -22.52 -22.06 -3.56
CA ILE A 680 -23.50 -22.26 -2.50
C ILE A 680 -24.83 -21.64 -2.86
N ASN A 681 -24.82 -20.35 -3.25
CA ASN A 681 -26.05 -19.61 -3.53
C ASN A 681 -26.84 -20.20 -4.71
N VAL A 682 -26.16 -20.61 -5.78
CA VAL A 682 -26.78 -21.26 -6.94
C VAL A 682 -27.43 -22.60 -6.52
N VAL A 683 -26.69 -23.43 -5.77
CA VAL A 683 -27.24 -24.74 -5.32
C VAL A 683 -28.43 -24.53 -4.40
N ALA A 684 -28.32 -23.65 -3.42
CA ALA A 684 -29.40 -23.42 -2.45
C ALA A 684 -30.66 -22.80 -3.11
N LEU A 685 -30.46 -21.75 -3.95
CA LEU A 685 -31.57 -21.11 -4.68
C LEU A 685 -32.33 -22.10 -5.56
N LEU A 686 -31.60 -22.90 -6.34
CA LEU A 686 -32.20 -23.86 -7.23
C LEU A 686 -32.82 -25.05 -6.47
N SER A 687 -32.22 -25.48 -5.33
CA SER A 687 -32.81 -26.54 -4.48
C SER A 687 -34.15 -26.11 -3.88
N VAL A 688 -34.24 -24.88 -3.37
CA VAL A 688 -35.51 -24.35 -2.81
C VAL A 688 -36.56 -24.19 -3.92
N LEU A 689 -36.18 -23.61 -5.05
CA LEU A 689 -37.08 -23.38 -6.16
C LEU A 689 -37.61 -24.69 -6.76
N LEU A 690 -36.71 -25.63 -7.08
CA LEU A 690 -37.11 -26.92 -7.68
C LEU A 690 -37.84 -27.79 -6.68
N GLY A 691 -37.46 -27.75 -5.37
CA GLY A 691 -38.23 -28.43 -4.31
C GLY A 691 -39.72 -28.03 -4.30
N ALA A 692 -40.00 -26.74 -4.47
CA ALA A 692 -41.34 -26.22 -4.58
C ALA A 692 -42.08 -26.76 -5.82
N PHE A 693 -41.43 -26.81 -6.99
CA PHE A 693 -42.01 -27.38 -8.20
C PHE A 693 -42.31 -28.88 -8.09
N PHE A 694 -41.50 -29.62 -7.38
CA PHE A 694 -41.73 -31.02 -7.09
C PHE A 694 -42.76 -31.26 -5.99
N GLY A 695 -43.32 -30.20 -5.39
CA GLY A 695 -44.33 -30.28 -4.32
C GLY A 695 -43.79 -30.94 -3.03
N THR A 696 -42.52 -30.74 -2.74
CA THR A 696 -41.89 -31.15 -1.49
C THR A 696 -42.06 -30.11 -0.41
N ALA A 697 -41.89 -30.44 0.88
CA ALA A 697 -41.71 -29.48 1.93
C ALA A 697 -40.50 -28.59 1.63
N LEU A 698 -40.49 -27.37 2.17
CA LEU A 698 -39.35 -26.44 1.99
C LEU A 698 -38.04 -27.16 2.40
N PRO A 699 -37.11 -27.42 1.46
CA PRO A 699 -35.94 -28.27 1.76
C PRO A 699 -34.92 -27.57 2.68
N LEU A 700 -34.85 -26.25 2.63
CA LEU A 700 -33.98 -25.44 3.46
C LEU A 700 -34.77 -24.30 4.11
N THR A 701 -34.54 -24.02 5.38
CA THR A 701 -35.17 -22.92 6.13
C THR A 701 -34.32 -21.65 6.12
N VAL A 702 -34.94 -20.51 6.47
CA VAL A 702 -34.25 -19.23 6.63
C VAL A 702 -33.10 -19.35 7.63
N THR A 703 -33.33 -19.97 8.80
CA THR A 703 -32.32 -20.14 9.85
C THR A 703 -31.16 -21.00 9.42
N GLN A 704 -31.40 -22.09 8.67
CA GLN A 704 -30.34 -22.93 8.08
C GLN A 704 -29.50 -22.13 7.05
N MET A 705 -30.18 -21.33 6.22
CA MET A 705 -29.46 -20.53 5.22
C MET A 705 -28.67 -19.37 5.84
N LEU A 706 -29.13 -18.78 6.92
CA LEU A 706 -28.35 -17.80 7.68
C LEU A 706 -27.11 -18.42 8.35
N TRP A 707 -27.21 -19.65 8.83
CA TRP A 707 -26.03 -20.40 9.28
C TRP A 707 -24.98 -20.51 8.16
N VAL A 708 -25.43 -20.91 6.98
CA VAL A 708 -24.53 -21.13 5.82
C VAL A 708 -23.98 -19.81 5.30
N ASN A 709 -24.84 -18.86 4.95
CA ASN A 709 -24.43 -17.62 4.25
C ASN A 709 -23.75 -16.61 5.16
N LEU A 710 -24.03 -16.61 6.46
CA LEU A 710 -23.44 -15.64 7.36
C LEU A 710 -22.27 -16.22 8.14
N ILE A 711 -22.48 -17.37 8.81
CA ILE A 711 -21.48 -17.90 9.76
C ILE A 711 -20.44 -18.71 8.98
N MET A 712 -20.86 -19.70 8.21
CA MET A 712 -19.95 -20.56 7.45
C MET A 712 -19.17 -19.74 6.41
N ASP A 713 -19.81 -18.84 5.67
CA ASP A 713 -19.18 -18.00 4.67
C ASP A 713 -18.16 -17.03 5.29
N THR A 714 -18.43 -16.51 6.49
CA THR A 714 -17.48 -15.67 7.22
C THR A 714 -16.20 -16.43 7.57
N PHE A 715 -16.33 -17.63 8.11
CA PHE A 715 -15.16 -18.46 8.41
C PHE A 715 -14.44 -18.91 7.14
N ALA A 716 -15.18 -19.25 6.09
CA ALA A 716 -14.60 -19.57 4.79
C ALA A 716 -13.83 -18.38 4.19
N ALA A 717 -14.37 -17.15 4.31
CA ALA A 717 -13.71 -15.93 3.90
C ALA A 717 -12.39 -15.72 4.66
N MET A 718 -12.37 -15.93 5.98
CA MET A 718 -11.14 -15.88 6.78
C MET A 718 -10.11 -16.91 6.31
N ALA A 719 -10.53 -18.15 6.08
CA ALA A 719 -9.66 -19.20 5.61
C ALA A 719 -9.04 -18.86 4.25
N LEU A 720 -9.85 -18.45 3.29
CA LEU A 720 -9.41 -18.11 1.93
C LEU A 720 -8.58 -16.83 1.89
N ALA A 721 -8.90 -15.81 2.71
CA ALA A 721 -8.10 -14.59 2.86
C ALA A 721 -6.74 -14.87 3.50
N SER A 722 -6.63 -15.92 4.32
CA SER A 722 -5.38 -16.29 5.00
C SER A 722 -4.38 -17.05 4.10
N ILE A 723 -4.74 -17.41 2.88
CA ILE A 723 -3.86 -18.12 1.95
C ILE A 723 -2.67 -17.20 1.61
N SER A 724 -1.45 -17.74 1.80
CA SER A 724 -0.21 -16.99 1.52
C SER A 724 -0.02 -16.76 0.03
N PRO A 725 0.68 -15.67 -0.35
CA PRO A 725 0.95 -15.40 -1.75
C PRO A 725 1.86 -16.48 -2.34
N SER A 726 1.65 -16.74 -3.63
CA SER A 726 2.54 -17.58 -4.43
C SER A 726 3.24 -16.72 -5.47
N MET A 727 4.54 -16.95 -5.69
CA MET A 727 5.29 -16.31 -6.77
C MET A 727 4.72 -16.62 -8.16
N ASP A 728 3.91 -17.69 -8.29
CA ASP A 728 3.26 -18.05 -9.56
C ASP A 728 2.36 -16.93 -10.11
N VAL A 729 1.84 -16.06 -9.23
CA VAL A 729 1.02 -14.90 -9.66
C VAL A 729 1.82 -13.88 -10.46
N MET A 730 3.16 -13.88 -10.34
CA MET A 730 4.05 -13.00 -11.08
C MET A 730 4.30 -13.48 -12.52
N ASN A 731 3.91 -14.72 -12.85
CA ASN A 731 3.96 -15.26 -14.22
C ASN A 731 2.71 -14.90 -15.03
N GLU A 732 1.71 -14.28 -14.41
CA GLU A 732 0.48 -13.88 -15.08
C GLU A 732 0.55 -12.43 -15.54
N LYS A 733 -0.09 -12.12 -16.67
CA LYS A 733 -0.21 -10.74 -17.16
C LYS A 733 -1.12 -9.92 -16.24
N PRO A 734 -0.88 -8.59 -16.11
CA PRO A 734 -1.77 -7.73 -15.36
C PRO A 734 -3.19 -7.77 -15.91
N ARG A 735 -4.18 -7.74 -15.02
CA ARG A 735 -5.59 -7.62 -15.40
C ARG A 735 -5.89 -6.22 -15.93
N ARG A 736 -6.86 -6.11 -16.85
CA ARG A 736 -7.38 -4.81 -17.25
C ARG A 736 -8.33 -4.27 -16.20
N ARG A 737 -8.35 -2.97 -16.02
CA ARG A 737 -9.23 -2.29 -15.04
C ARG A 737 -10.73 -2.53 -15.33
N THR A 738 -11.07 -2.79 -16.61
CA THR A 738 -12.44 -3.03 -17.08
C THR A 738 -12.86 -4.49 -16.98
N ASP A 739 -11.95 -5.42 -16.70
CA ASP A 739 -12.26 -6.84 -16.63
C ASP A 739 -13.24 -7.11 -15.47
N PHE A 740 -14.33 -7.81 -15.77
CA PHE A 740 -15.29 -8.21 -14.76
C PHE A 740 -14.68 -9.25 -13.82
N ILE A 741 -15.01 -9.15 -12.53
CA ILE A 741 -14.40 -10.01 -11.50
C ILE A 741 -14.66 -11.50 -11.74
N ILE A 742 -15.83 -11.85 -12.30
CA ILE A 742 -16.16 -13.25 -12.65
C ILE A 742 -15.59 -13.57 -14.03
N THR A 743 -14.54 -14.37 -14.05
CA THR A 743 -13.96 -14.89 -15.29
C THR A 743 -14.81 -16.01 -15.89
N PRO A 744 -14.68 -16.32 -17.19
CA PRO A 744 -15.34 -17.49 -17.80
C PRO A 744 -15.04 -18.79 -17.08
N ALA A 745 -13.80 -18.94 -16.57
CA ALA A 745 -13.40 -20.12 -15.80
C ALA A 745 -14.16 -20.22 -14.47
N MET A 746 -14.32 -19.09 -13.76
CA MET A 746 -15.12 -19.05 -12.53
C MET A 746 -16.57 -19.39 -12.81
N ARG A 747 -17.18 -18.79 -13.84
CA ARG A 747 -18.57 -19.08 -14.24
C ARG A 747 -18.76 -20.57 -14.53
N ASN A 748 -17.87 -21.16 -15.32
CA ASN A 748 -17.96 -22.59 -15.66
C ASN A 748 -17.80 -23.48 -14.43
N ASN A 749 -16.94 -23.10 -13.47
CA ASN A 749 -16.77 -23.83 -12.22
C ASN A 749 -18.03 -23.72 -11.33
N ILE A 750 -18.57 -22.50 -11.13
CA ILE A 750 -19.76 -22.23 -10.31
C ILE A 750 -20.96 -23.07 -10.81
N PHE A 751 -21.23 -22.98 -12.12
CA PHE A 751 -22.36 -23.73 -12.70
C PHE A 751 -22.08 -25.24 -12.82
N GLY A 752 -20.86 -25.66 -13.18
CA GLY A 752 -20.50 -27.06 -13.32
C GLY A 752 -20.57 -27.80 -11.97
N VAL A 753 -19.93 -27.28 -10.94
CA VAL A 753 -19.97 -27.85 -9.60
C VAL A 753 -21.37 -27.69 -8.99
N GLY A 754 -21.96 -26.49 -9.13
CA GLY A 754 -23.30 -26.20 -8.61
C GLY A 754 -24.38 -27.10 -9.17
N LEU A 755 -24.43 -27.31 -10.47
CA LEU A 755 -25.40 -28.22 -11.10
C LEU A 755 -25.16 -29.70 -10.73
N GLY A 756 -23.87 -30.09 -10.53
CA GLY A 756 -23.54 -31.42 -10.03
C GLY A 756 -24.07 -31.64 -8.61
N PHE A 757 -23.88 -30.69 -7.71
CA PHE A 757 -24.44 -30.75 -6.34
C PHE A 757 -25.98 -30.73 -6.35
N LEU A 758 -26.55 -29.86 -7.19
CA LEU A 758 -28.00 -29.78 -7.35
C LEU A 758 -28.59 -31.13 -7.79
N ALA A 759 -27.96 -31.78 -8.77
CA ALA A 759 -28.43 -33.08 -9.24
C ALA A 759 -28.45 -34.14 -8.13
N ILE A 760 -27.43 -34.17 -7.28
CA ILE A 760 -27.35 -35.07 -6.13
C ILE A 760 -28.45 -34.75 -5.11
N LEU A 761 -28.61 -33.47 -4.75
CA LEU A 761 -29.59 -33.03 -3.77
C LEU A 761 -31.01 -33.23 -4.25
N MET A 762 -31.31 -32.97 -5.53
CA MET A 762 -32.61 -33.22 -6.11
C MET A 762 -32.96 -34.71 -6.21
N GLY A 763 -31.93 -35.54 -6.57
CA GLY A 763 -32.09 -37.00 -6.52
C GLY A 763 -32.44 -37.49 -5.12
N LEU A 764 -31.79 -36.94 -4.09
CA LEU A 764 -32.05 -37.27 -2.69
C LEU A 764 -33.48 -36.82 -2.26
N LEU A 765 -33.87 -35.60 -2.64
CA LEU A 765 -35.25 -35.10 -2.38
C LEU A 765 -36.35 -35.98 -3.01
N VAL A 766 -36.16 -36.35 -4.28
CA VAL A 766 -37.10 -37.24 -4.97
C VAL A 766 -37.12 -38.62 -4.31
N TYR A 767 -35.96 -39.13 -3.91
CA TYR A 767 -35.88 -40.43 -3.19
C TYR A 767 -36.64 -40.36 -1.86
N PHE A 768 -36.41 -39.34 -1.03
CA PHE A 768 -37.09 -39.19 0.27
C PHE A 768 -38.61 -38.99 0.12
N LYS A 769 -39.04 -38.24 -0.90
CA LYS A 769 -40.45 -38.05 -1.20
C LYS A 769 -41.19 -39.36 -1.52
N ASN A 770 -40.49 -40.28 -2.23
CA ASN A 770 -41.05 -41.56 -2.67
C ASN A 770 -40.96 -42.69 -1.62
N LEU A 771 -40.40 -42.39 -0.44
CA LEU A 771 -40.38 -43.38 0.66
C LEU A 771 -41.80 -43.56 1.20
N PRO A 772 -42.17 -44.81 1.65
CA PRO A 772 -43.48 -45.10 2.22
C PRO A 772 -43.85 -44.25 3.46
N SER A 773 -42.80 -43.85 4.22
CA SER A 773 -42.93 -42.98 5.41
C SER A 773 -43.14 -41.51 5.05
N GLY A 774 -42.95 -41.14 3.78
CA GLY A 774 -42.92 -39.75 3.38
C GLY A 774 -41.62 -39.03 3.88
N MET A 775 -41.59 -37.71 3.65
CA MET A 775 -40.46 -36.88 4.04
C MET A 775 -40.69 -36.29 5.45
N ASP A 776 -39.93 -36.72 6.44
CA ASP A 776 -39.98 -36.29 7.84
C ASP A 776 -38.81 -35.33 8.18
N THR A 777 -38.76 -34.85 9.43
CA THR A 777 -37.70 -33.95 9.90
C THR A 777 -36.33 -34.58 9.86
N HIS A 778 -36.26 -35.92 10.09
CA HIS A 778 -34.97 -36.63 10.00
C HIS A 778 -34.41 -36.60 8.57
N HIS A 779 -35.21 -36.88 7.55
CA HIS A 779 -34.77 -36.80 6.15
C HIS A 779 -34.37 -35.38 5.74
N LEU A 780 -35.07 -34.36 6.23
CA LEU A 780 -34.69 -32.96 6.01
C LEU A 780 -33.39 -32.59 6.71
N THR A 781 -33.12 -33.16 7.89
CA THR A 781 -31.85 -32.99 8.61
C THR A 781 -30.69 -33.62 7.84
N VAL A 782 -30.89 -34.84 7.32
CA VAL A 782 -29.90 -35.52 6.45
C VAL A 782 -29.63 -34.68 5.19
N PHE A 783 -30.70 -34.20 4.53
CA PHE A 783 -30.58 -33.34 3.36
C PHE A 783 -29.75 -32.08 3.64
N PHE A 784 -30.09 -31.35 4.71
CA PHE A 784 -29.35 -30.14 5.14
C PHE A 784 -27.88 -30.46 5.45
N THR A 785 -27.62 -31.55 6.15
CA THR A 785 -26.27 -31.97 6.53
C THR A 785 -25.45 -32.35 5.28
N ILE A 786 -26.02 -33.05 4.32
CA ILE A 786 -25.37 -33.37 3.04
C ILE A 786 -25.08 -32.09 2.26
N PHE A 787 -26.05 -31.15 2.19
CA PHE A 787 -25.86 -29.85 1.55
C PHE A 787 -24.64 -29.12 2.13
N VAL A 788 -24.52 -29.02 3.45
CA VAL A 788 -23.41 -28.35 4.13
C VAL A 788 -22.09 -29.09 3.90
N MET A 789 -22.09 -30.42 3.98
CA MET A 789 -20.87 -31.23 3.80
C MET A 789 -20.35 -31.23 2.37
N LEU A 790 -21.20 -31.13 1.35
CA LEU A 790 -20.76 -30.90 -0.03
C LEU A 790 -20.00 -29.58 -0.16
N GLN A 791 -20.48 -28.51 0.47
CA GLN A 791 -19.84 -27.20 0.47
C GLN A 791 -18.57 -27.23 1.33
N PHE A 792 -18.56 -27.94 2.45
CA PHE A 792 -17.39 -28.14 3.29
C PHE A 792 -16.21 -28.68 2.50
N TRP A 793 -16.40 -29.73 1.71
CA TRP A 793 -15.37 -30.29 0.85
C TRP A 793 -15.02 -29.38 -0.33
N ASN A 794 -16.00 -28.64 -0.85
CA ASN A 794 -15.81 -27.68 -1.91
C ASN A 794 -14.93 -26.49 -1.48
N LEU A 795 -14.93 -26.11 -0.18
CA LEU A 795 -14.05 -25.08 0.36
C LEU A 795 -12.57 -25.38 0.07
N PHE A 796 -12.16 -26.63 0.22
CA PHE A 796 -10.79 -27.05 -0.09
C PHE A 796 -10.50 -26.96 -1.60
N ASN A 797 -11.44 -27.33 -2.46
CA ASN A 797 -11.27 -27.17 -3.91
C ASN A 797 -11.21 -25.69 -4.33
N ALA A 798 -12.02 -24.85 -3.70
CA ALA A 798 -12.01 -23.40 -3.93
C ALA A 798 -10.68 -22.76 -3.52
N SER A 799 -10.02 -23.25 -2.46
CA SER A 799 -8.75 -22.71 -1.97
C SER A 799 -7.61 -22.78 -3.00
N VAL A 800 -7.64 -23.76 -3.87
CA VAL A 800 -6.65 -23.96 -4.95
C VAL A 800 -7.19 -23.61 -6.34
N PHE A 801 -8.37 -22.99 -6.41
CA PHE A 801 -8.93 -22.52 -7.68
C PHE A 801 -7.96 -21.60 -8.41
N GLY A 802 -7.84 -21.76 -9.72
CA GLY A 802 -6.91 -20.98 -10.55
C GLY A 802 -5.45 -21.45 -10.47
N THR A 803 -5.18 -22.57 -9.78
CA THR A 803 -3.86 -23.19 -9.73
C THR A 803 -3.94 -24.66 -10.19
N ASN A 804 -2.80 -25.21 -10.59
CA ASN A 804 -2.67 -26.65 -10.88
C ASN A 804 -2.09 -27.44 -9.70
N HIS A 805 -1.94 -26.80 -8.52
CA HIS A 805 -1.35 -27.44 -7.35
C HIS A 805 -2.35 -28.37 -6.62
N SER A 806 -1.84 -29.38 -5.96
CA SER A 806 -2.62 -30.19 -5.03
C SER A 806 -2.92 -29.41 -3.75
N ILE A 807 -4.06 -29.66 -3.13
CA ILE A 807 -4.39 -29.13 -1.81
C ILE A 807 -3.33 -29.54 -0.77
N PHE A 808 -2.69 -30.69 -0.94
CA PHE A 808 -1.72 -31.24 0.00
C PHE A 808 -0.28 -30.74 -0.21
N LYS A 809 -0.03 -29.83 -1.20
CA LYS A 809 1.34 -29.38 -1.51
C LYS A 809 1.97 -28.54 -0.39
N ASP A 810 1.16 -27.73 0.30
CA ASP A 810 1.63 -26.77 1.31
C ASP A 810 0.98 -27.05 2.67
N ALA A 811 1.65 -27.82 3.54
CA ALA A 811 1.13 -28.22 4.84
C ALA A 811 0.86 -27.03 5.80
N SER A 812 1.62 -25.94 5.71
CA SER A 812 1.40 -24.73 6.54
C SER A 812 0.11 -23.99 6.19
N HIS A 813 -0.28 -24.01 4.92
CA HIS A 813 -1.56 -23.45 4.44
C HIS A 813 -2.72 -24.36 4.83
N ALA A 814 -2.51 -25.65 4.84
CA ALA A 814 -3.50 -26.63 5.24
C ALA A 814 -3.93 -26.46 6.71
N LEU A 815 -3.06 -26.03 7.61
CA LEU A 815 -3.39 -25.84 9.02
C LEU A 815 -4.42 -24.72 9.26
N GLY A 816 -4.28 -23.58 8.59
CA GLY A 816 -5.24 -22.49 8.68
C GLY A 816 -6.62 -22.86 8.11
N MET A 817 -6.63 -23.53 6.96
CA MET A 817 -7.84 -24.08 6.35
C MET A 817 -8.48 -25.17 7.21
N LEU A 818 -7.67 -26.05 7.79
CA LEU A 818 -8.12 -27.15 8.62
C LEU A 818 -8.76 -26.64 9.93
N SER A 819 -8.19 -25.63 10.55
CA SER A 819 -8.77 -25.04 11.77
C SER A 819 -10.16 -24.45 11.52
N VAL A 820 -10.33 -23.74 10.41
CA VAL A 820 -11.64 -23.21 10.01
C VAL A 820 -12.60 -24.34 9.63
N ALA A 821 -12.15 -25.32 8.89
CA ALA A 821 -12.96 -26.49 8.55
C ALA A 821 -13.45 -27.22 9.81
N ILE A 822 -12.61 -27.40 10.83
CA ILE A 822 -13.01 -27.97 12.11
C ILE A 822 -14.10 -27.10 12.80
N ILE A 823 -13.95 -25.77 12.80
CA ILE A 823 -14.95 -24.86 13.37
C ILE A 823 -16.30 -25.01 12.66
N ILE A 824 -16.31 -25.07 11.32
CA ILE A 824 -17.52 -25.26 10.53
C ILE A 824 -18.15 -26.63 10.85
N LEU A 825 -17.36 -27.68 10.91
CA LEU A 825 -17.84 -29.03 11.22
C LEU A 825 -18.43 -29.12 12.63
N VAL A 826 -17.74 -28.60 13.63
CA VAL A 826 -18.23 -28.54 15.01
C VAL A 826 -19.51 -27.73 15.10
N GLY A 827 -19.58 -26.57 14.43
CA GLY A 827 -20.80 -25.75 14.36
C GLY A 827 -21.99 -26.50 13.74
N GLN A 828 -21.74 -27.24 12.65
CA GLN A 828 -22.76 -28.07 12.01
C GLN A 828 -23.24 -29.19 12.94
N ILE A 829 -22.34 -29.86 13.64
CA ILE A 829 -22.71 -30.89 14.62
C ILE A 829 -23.55 -30.29 15.76
N LEU A 830 -23.17 -29.14 16.27
CA LEU A 830 -23.94 -28.46 17.35
C LEU A 830 -25.34 -28.07 16.87
N ILE A 831 -25.50 -27.53 15.67
CA ILE A 831 -26.79 -27.16 15.11
C ILE A 831 -27.69 -28.39 14.88
N VAL A 832 -27.15 -29.45 14.33
CA VAL A 832 -27.89 -30.68 14.10
C VAL A 832 -28.30 -31.33 15.42
N SER A 833 -27.42 -31.32 16.43
CA SER A 833 -27.69 -31.99 17.72
C SER A 833 -28.60 -31.17 18.66
N PHE A 834 -28.50 -29.84 18.64
CA PHE A 834 -29.15 -28.96 19.60
C PHE A 834 -30.13 -27.94 18.98
N GLY A 835 -30.12 -27.80 17.65
CA GLY A 835 -30.94 -26.78 16.95
C GLY A 835 -32.44 -27.02 17.02
N GLY A 836 -32.89 -28.28 17.09
CA GLY A 836 -34.29 -28.67 17.29
C GLY A 836 -35.27 -27.95 16.33
N LYS A 837 -36.37 -27.45 16.85
CA LYS A 837 -37.41 -26.75 16.07
C LYS A 837 -36.90 -25.45 15.43
N VAL A 838 -35.93 -24.75 16.01
CA VAL A 838 -35.39 -23.47 15.50
C VAL A 838 -34.68 -23.66 14.15
N PHE A 839 -33.88 -24.72 14.04
CA PHE A 839 -33.19 -25.07 12.79
C PHE A 839 -33.90 -26.20 12.03
N ARG A 840 -35.05 -26.67 12.53
CA ARG A 840 -35.75 -27.82 11.98
C ARG A 840 -34.81 -29.02 11.78
N THR A 841 -34.11 -29.40 12.86
CA THR A 841 -33.17 -30.50 12.87
C THR A 841 -33.44 -31.48 13.97
N GLU A 842 -33.04 -32.73 13.76
CA GLU A 842 -33.03 -33.80 14.73
C GLU A 842 -31.61 -34.38 14.87
N PRO A 843 -31.19 -34.81 16.08
CA PRO A 843 -29.85 -35.39 16.27
C PRO A 843 -29.64 -36.63 15.38
N LEU A 844 -28.55 -36.59 14.61
CA LEU A 844 -28.16 -37.72 13.75
C LEU A 844 -27.24 -38.66 14.53
N PRO A 845 -27.39 -40.01 14.38
CA PRO A 845 -26.50 -40.96 14.98
C PRO A 845 -25.10 -40.93 14.32
N LEU A 846 -24.06 -41.35 15.03
CA LEU A 846 -22.67 -41.29 14.59
C LEU A 846 -22.40 -42.04 13.26
N ASN A 847 -23.06 -43.16 13.03
CA ASN A 847 -22.95 -43.90 11.78
C ASN A 847 -23.41 -43.09 10.58
N GLU A 848 -24.49 -42.34 10.69
CA GLU A 848 -24.99 -41.47 9.61
C GLU A 848 -24.03 -40.31 9.35
N TRP A 849 -23.49 -39.69 10.42
CA TRP A 849 -22.44 -38.69 10.27
C TRP A 849 -21.26 -39.23 9.48
N LEU A 850 -20.79 -40.43 9.80
CA LEU A 850 -19.66 -41.08 9.09
C LEU A 850 -19.99 -41.35 7.62
N TYR A 851 -21.23 -41.81 7.33
CA TYR A 851 -21.68 -42.01 5.96
C TYR A 851 -21.78 -40.72 5.17
N ILE A 852 -22.31 -39.67 5.79
CA ILE A 852 -22.43 -38.35 5.15
C ILE A 852 -21.05 -37.73 4.90
N ILE A 853 -20.17 -37.69 5.89
CA ILE A 853 -18.82 -37.12 5.76
C ILE A 853 -18.02 -37.94 4.73
N GLY A 854 -18.02 -39.25 4.84
CA GLY A 854 -17.31 -40.15 3.92
C GLY A 854 -17.88 -40.07 2.51
N GLY A 855 -19.21 -40.19 2.39
CA GLY A 855 -19.89 -40.15 1.11
C GLY A 855 -19.71 -38.83 0.36
N THR A 856 -19.78 -37.67 1.06
CA THR A 856 -19.59 -36.36 0.43
C THR A 856 -18.15 -36.02 0.11
N SER A 857 -17.15 -36.73 0.69
CA SER A 857 -15.72 -36.48 0.45
C SER A 857 -15.26 -36.71 -1.00
N PHE A 858 -16.07 -37.38 -1.82
CA PHE A 858 -15.81 -37.54 -3.26
C PHE A 858 -15.58 -36.18 -3.96
N VAL A 859 -16.20 -35.12 -3.47
CA VAL A 859 -16.03 -33.75 -4.00
C VAL A 859 -14.55 -33.33 -3.96
N LEU A 860 -13.86 -33.60 -2.86
CA LEU A 860 -12.43 -33.33 -2.71
C LEU A 860 -11.61 -34.14 -3.72
N TRP A 861 -11.87 -35.43 -3.81
CA TRP A 861 -11.11 -36.35 -4.63
C TRP A 861 -11.31 -36.12 -6.13
N ILE A 862 -12.52 -35.81 -6.58
CA ILE A 862 -12.78 -35.42 -7.98
C ILE A 862 -11.96 -34.21 -8.33
N GLY A 863 -11.91 -33.20 -7.45
CA GLY A 863 -11.09 -32.00 -7.64
C GLY A 863 -9.59 -32.33 -7.76
N GLU A 864 -9.06 -33.22 -6.91
CA GLU A 864 -7.66 -33.66 -6.96
C GLU A 864 -7.33 -34.42 -8.24
N ILE A 865 -8.19 -35.35 -8.63
CA ILE A 865 -8.00 -36.14 -9.87
C ILE A 865 -7.99 -35.21 -11.08
N TRP A 866 -8.93 -34.26 -11.16
CA TRP A 866 -8.99 -33.26 -12.24
C TRP A 866 -7.71 -32.42 -12.35
N ARG A 867 -7.19 -31.93 -11.19
CA ARG A 867 -5.92 -31.20 -11.15
C ARG A 867 -4.73 -32.09 -11.53
N GLY A 868 -4.75 -33.37 -11.13
CA GLY A 868 -3.76 -34.38 -11.52
C GLY A 868 -3.71 -34.54 -13.04
N ILE A 869 -4.85 -34.72 -13.68
CA ILE A 869 -4.96 -34.85 -15.14
C ILE A 869 -4.43 -33.60 -15.85
N LYS A 870 -4.80 -32.39 -15.38
CA LYS A 870 -4.28 -31.14 -15.94
C LYS A 870 -2.77 -31.01 -15.82
N ARG A 871 -2.17 -31.47 -14.72
CA ARG A 871 -0.71 -31.47 -14.56
C ARG A 871 0.01 -32.39 -15.53
N LEU A 872 -0.60 -33.54 -15.86
CA LEU A 872 -0.06 -34.46 -16.84
C LEU A 872 -0.19 -33.94 -18.28
N GLY A 873 -1.24 -33.19 -18.60
CA GLY A 873 -1.45 -32.61 -19.91
C GLY A 873 -0.61 -31.37 -20.21
N ASN A 874 -0.05 -30.71 -19.18
CA ASN A 874 0.83 -29.52 -19.32
C ASN A 874 2.33 -29.88 -19.24
N LYS A 875 2.71 -31.14 -19.11
CA LYS A 875 4.06 -31.64 -19.32
C LYS A 875 4.24 -32.10 -20.77
#